data_ed1499f3df347503b06440ee1bd22770
#
_entry.id   ed1499f3df347503b06440ee1bd22770
#
_cell.length_a   1.000
_cell.length_b   1.000
_cell.length_c   1.000
_cell.angle_alpha   90.00
_cell.angle_beta   90.00
_cell.angle_gamma   90.00
#
_symmetry.space_group_name_H-M   'P 1'
#
loop_
_entity.id
_entity.type
_entity.pdbx_description
1 polymer ?
#
loop_
_entity_poly.entity_id
_entity_poly.type
_entity_poly.pdbx_seq_one_letter_code
_entity_poly.pdbx_strand_id
1 'polypeptide(L)'
;MQWFVHCVLKLSYDKMKKSILTTLGIWALLCSCQNEAPRAIPQDKEIEAKIEKLLSKMTLEEKVGQMTQLTSEIVLEKGTNNVSKKGEELIRKYKIGSILNTMGGVAATPAEYRTFIKQLQDISMDEMGIPCLYGLDQIHGASYTAGAVLFPQEIGLAASFNDELAYNMGVVGSYETRACNVPWVFSPTLDLSRNQCWPRVWESFGEDPVVQSRMGVSLTRGFQGEDPNHISPEKVAACIKHYFAYGATKSGQDRTPSMVSKRELKEKYFPPFKACIEAGALSLMVNSSSNDGIPFHTNKEFLTGWLKEGLNWDGMIVTDWSDAKFAFNRDFTTPTYKEAIRRVIDAGVDMLMEPYSVEACDYLVELVNEKQLPMSRIDDAVRRILRLKFRLGLFDDPYGTSSDYAKFASPEFVKYAYNAALESEVLLKNDNSLLPLSKDARILLVGPNANSMRTLGGGWNYTWQGDAADYPAFTGQYNTIYEALKTKFKNVDYVPVLNYKKHAHFEAEERGDYAKAVNAARNADVIVAAIGENTYCETVGNINDISLSSNQRDLVKELAKTGKPIVLILNEGRPRVLNDIEPLAGAVVSVLLPGNYGGDALAALLCGEENFSGKLPYTYPKYVNRLNTYDYKLCENSATVEGLYNYNANMTSQWPFGHGLSYTTFEYSNLRADKTDFNSGDVIEVSVDVKNTGKVKGKESVLLYSSDLWATLTPDVRRLRDYTKVELLPGETKTVTFHLNADDLAYVDHSLNWVLEPGEFRLACGSESIIVNCVRGK
;
A
#
# COMPACT_ATOMS: atom_id res chain seq x y z
N MET A 1 -25.48 -60.35 57.24
CA MET A 1 -24.76 -60.24 55.95
C MET A 1 -25.27 -59.07 55.09
N GLN A 2 -26.56 -58.73 55.08
CA GLN A 2 -27.10 -57.59 54.29
C GLN A 2 -26.66 -56.21 54.78
N TRP A 3 -26.38 -56.01 56.05
CA TRP A 3 -25.97 -54.68 56.58
C TRP A 3 -24.52 -54.27 56.21
N PHE A 4 -23.64 -55.28 56.10
CA PHE A 4 -22.24 -55.03 55.73
C PHE A 4 -22.05 -54.67 54.25
N VAL A 5 -22.88 -55.21 53.37
CA VAL A 5 -22.86 -54.93 51.93
C VAL A 5 -23.36 -53.50 51.67
N HIS A 6 -24.35 -53.01 52.45
CA HIS A 6 -24.90 -51.63 52.26
C HIS A 6 -23.92 -50.54 52.70
N CYS A 7 -23.13 -50.76 53.77
CA CYS A 7 -22.09 -49.82 54.19
C CYS A 7 -20.88 -49.80 53.28
N VAL A 8 -20.46 -50.88 52.68
CA VAL A 8 -19.32 -50.97 51.76
C VAL A 8 -19.67 -50.35 50.43
N LEU A 9 -20.89 -50.54 49.93
CA LEU A 9 -21.37 -49.92 48.70
C LEU A 9 -21.57 -48.41 48.88
N LYS A 10 -21.98 -47.92 50.04
CA LYS A 10 -22.13 -46.48 50.29
C LYS A 10 -20.79 -45.76 50.41
N LEU A 11 -19.80 -46.40 51.07
CA LEU A 11 -18.43 -45.86 51.15
C LEU A 11 -17.68 -45.88 49.79
N SER A 12 -17.94 -46.88 48.94
CA SER A 12 -17.43 -46.96 47.60
C SER A 12 -18.04 -45.89 46.68
N TYR A 13 -19.35 -45.64 46.80
CA TYR A 13 -20.07 -44.64 46.03
C TYR A 13 -19.65 -43.20 46.41
N ASP A 14 -19.45 -42.90 47.67
CA ASP A 14 -18.98 -41.58 48.13
C ASP A 14 -17.50 -41.31 47.77
N LYS A 15 -16.63 -42.35 47.78
CA LYS A 15 -15.27 -42.23 47.26
C LYS A 15 -15.24 -42.00 45.75
N MET A 16 -16.10 -42.68 45.00
CA MET A 16 -16.21 -42.52 43.54
C MET A 16 -16.74 -41.15 43.17
N LYS A 17 -17.77 -40.60 43.89
CA LYS A 17 -18.25 -39.23 43.71
C LYS A 17 -17.19 -38.16 44.01
N LYS A 18 -16.41 -38.35 45.11
CA LYS A 18 -15.30 -37.43 45.42
C LYS A 18 -14.19 -37.47 44.36
N SER A 19 -13.85 -38.65 43.85
CA SER A 19 -12.85 -38.83 42.80
C SER A 19 -13.32 -38.20 41.47
N ILE A 20 -14.61 -38.37 41.08
CA ILE A 20 -15.19 -37.82 39.89
C ILE A 20 -15.30 -36.27 39.99
N LEU A 21 -15.67 -35.73 41.16
CA LEU A 21 -15.69 -34.25 41.37
C LEU A 21 -14.29 -33.65 41.38
N THR A 22 -13.28 -34.34 41.89
CA THR A 22 -11.88 -33.88 41.86
C THR A 22 -11.31 -33.95 40.43
N THR A 23 -11.65 -35.01 39.67
CA THR A 23 -11.21 -35.16 38.26
C THR A 23 -11.91 -34.16 37.34
N LEU A 24 -13.21 -33.91 37.55
CA LEU A 24 -13.94 -32.84 36.81
C LEU A 24 -13.45 -31.43 37.18
N GLY A 25 -13.08 -31.21 38.46
CA GLY A 25 -12.47 -29.95 38.89
C GLY A 25 -11.08 -29.71 38.30
N ILE A 26 -10.26 -30.75 38.17
CA ILE A 26 -8.94 -30.70 37.52
C ILE A 26 -9.09 -30.57 35.99
N TRP A 27 -10.09 -31.24 35.38
CA TRP A 27 -10.39 -31.07 33.97
C TRP A 27 -10.94 -29.65 33.65
N ALA A 28 -11.78 -29.07 34.52
CA ALA A 28 -12.25 -27.71 34.38
C ALA A 28 -11.11 -26.69 34.55
N LEU A 29 -10.11 -26.97 35.40
CA LEU A 29 -8.91 -26.15 35.56
C LEU A 29 -7.89 -26.34 34.39
N LEU A 30 -7.85 -27.53 33.80
CA LEU A 30 -7.01 -27.80 32.61
C LEU A 30 -7.65 -27.32 31.29
N CYS A 31 -8.99 -27.18 31.21
CA CYS A 31 -9.68 -26.61 30.07
C CYS A 31 -9.70 -25.08 30.10
N SER A 32 -9.28 -24.42 31.17
CA SER A 32 -9.15 -22.95 31.22
C SER A 32 -7.80 -22.39 30.75
N CYS A 33 -6.84 -23.28 30.43
CA CYS A 33 -5.65 -22.91 29.65
C CYS A 33 -5.85 -23.27 28.16
N GLN A 34 -6.86 -22.70 27.52
CA GLN A 34 -6.72 -22.46 26.10
C GLN A 34 -5.55 -21.47 26.02
N ASN A 35 -4.44 -21.88 25.40
CA ASN A 35 -3.41 -20.95 24.99
C ASN A 35 -4.08 -19.97 24.03
N GLU A 36 -4.57 -18.84 24.53
CA GLU A 36 -4.93 -17.72 23.67
C GLU A 36 -3.71 -17.42 22.82
N ALA A 37 -3.93 -17.24 21.51
CA ALA A 37 -2.86 -16.80 20.63
C ALA A 37 -2.17 -15.57 21.25
N PRO A 38 -0.84 -15.47 21.19
CA PRO A 38 -0.17 -14.27 21.68
C PRO A 38 -0.80 -13.02 21.04
N ARG A 39 -0.98 -11.97 21.81
CA ARG A 39 -1.53 -10.72 21.30
C ARG A 39 -0.58 -10.12 20.28
N ALA A 40 -1.11 -9.65 19.15
CA ALA A 40 -0.33 -8.92 18.16
C ALA A 40 0.32 -7.66 18.76
N ILE A 41 -0.40 -6.97 19.66
CA ILE A 41 0.11 -5.82 20.41
C ILE A 41 -0.06 -6.10 21.91
N PRO A 42 1.01 -6.07 22.72
CA PRO A 42 0.89 -6.19 24.17
C PRO A 42 0.00 -5.08 24.76
N GLN A 43 -0.88 -5.42 25.70
CA GLN A 43 -1.74 -4.44 26.34
C GLN A 43 -1.02 -3.65 27.43
N ASP A 44 -1.20 -2.34 27.43
CA ASP A 44 -0.86 -1.48 28.57
C ASP A 44 -2.02 -1.47 29.58
N LYS A 45 -1.75 -2.00 30.79
CA LYS A 45 -2.78 -2.13 31.85
C LYS A 45 -3.31 -0.79 32.34
N GLU A 46 -2.50 0.26 32.31
CA GLU A 46 -2.91 1.61 32.75
C GLU A 46 -3.89 2.23 31.72
N ILE A 47 -3.56 2.10 30.44
CA ILE A 47 -4.46 2.51 29.35
C ILE A 47 -5.78 1.78 29.44
N GLU A 48 -5.77 0.43 29.60
CA GLU A 48 -6.99 -0.36 29.69
C GLU A 48 -7.85 0.07 30.90
N ALA A 49 -7.24 0.32 32.05
CA ALA A 49 -7.97 0.80 33.25
C ALA A 49 -8.61 2.18 33.01
N LYS A 50 -7.92 3.09 32.30
CA LYS A 50 -8.48 4.41 31.92
C LYS A 50 -9.66 4.27 30.96
N ILE A 51 -9.57 3.35 29.99
CA ILE A 51 -10.64 3.04 29.03
C ILE A 51 -11.89 2.53 29.76
N GLU A 52 -11.76 1.49 30.59
CA GLU A 52 -12.92 0.91 31.31
C GLU A 52 -13.58 1.93 32.24
N LYS A 53 -12.79 2.76 32.92
CA LYS A 53 -13.30 3.84 33.77
C LYS A 53 -14.11 4.87 32.97
N LEU A 54 -13.69 5.21 31.75
CA LEU A 54 -14.38 6.15 30.88
C LEU A 54 -15.63 5.49 30.28
N LEU A 55 -15.50 4.31 29.70
CA LEU A 55 -16.56 3.57 29.03
C LEU A 55 -17.75 3.30 29.95
N SER A 56 -17.50 3.00 31.25
CA SER A 56 -18.56 2.75 32.25
C SER A 56 -19.43 3.96 32.55
N LYS A 57 -19.02 5.17 32.18
CA LYS A 57 -19.75 6.42 32.39
C LYS A 57 -20.48 6.92 31.16
N MET A 58 -20.09 6.41 29.97
CA MET A 58 -20.64 6.88 28.70
C MET A 58 -22.09 6.40 28.50
N THR A 59 -22.95 7.29 28.03
CA THR A 59 -24.29 6.96 27.54
C THR A 59 -24.21 6.23 26.21
N LEU A 60 -25.32 5.65 25.73
CA LEU A 60 -25.40 5.00 24.44
C LEU A 60 -25.10 5.99 23.30
N GLU A 61 -25.67 7.19 23.38
CA GLU A 61 -25.49 8.26 22.39
C GLU A 61 -24.03 8.71 22.30
N GLU A 62 -23.32 8.87 23.42
CA GLU A 62 -21.89 9.18 23.46
C GLU A 62 -21.06 8.05 22.83
N LYS A 63 -21.39 6.80 23.14
CA LYS A 63 -20.71 5.62 22.54
C LYS A 63 -20.90 5.59 21.03
N VAL A 64 -22.11 5.77 20.55
CA VAL A 64 -22.43 5.77 19.11
C VAL A 64 -21.78 6.95 18.39
N GLY A 65 -21.75 8.13 19.02
CA GLY A 65 -21.05 9.29 18.47
C GLY A 65 -19.54 9.01 18.26
N GLN A 66 -18.89 8.30 19.20
CA GLN A 66 -17.48 7.90 19.03
C GLN A 66 -17.27 6.94 17.85
N MET A 67 -18.28 6.14 17.50
CA MET A 67 -18.25 5.21 16.37
C MET A 67 -18.50 5.87 15.01
N THR A 68 -18.70 7.20 14.96
CA THR A 68 -19.07 7.94 13.74
C THR A 68 -17.98 8.92 13.33
N GLN A 69 -17.60 8.85 12.05
CA GLN A 69 -16.66 9.76 11.41
C GLN A 69 -17.35 10.54 10.29
N LEU A 70 -17.20 11.87 10.30
CA LEU A 70 -17.77 12.80 9.32
C LEU A 70 -16.67 13.52 8.55
N THR A 71 -16.97 14.00 7.33
CA THR A 71 -16.03 14.85 6.58
C THR A 71 -16.00 16.28 7.13
N SER A 72 -14.82 16.91 7.04
CA SER A 72 -14.63 18.32 7.37
C SER A 72 -15.62 19.24 6.62
N GLU A 73 -16.01 18.90 5.40
CA GLU A 73 -16.88 19.72 4.53
C GLU A 73 -18.23 20.06 5.15
N ILE A 74 -18.84 19.15 5.93
CA ILE A 74 -20.16 19.39 6.52
C ILE A 74 -20.11 20.19 7.82
N VAL A 75 -18.94 20.31 8.42
CA VAL A 75 -18.73 21.06 9.66
C VAL A 75 -17.98 22.37 9.46
N LEU A 76 -17.33 22.55 8.29
CA LEU A 76 -16.58 23.74 7.94
C LEU A 76 -17.48 24.92 7.57
N GLU A 77 -17.12 26.12 7.98
CA GLU A 77 -17.70 27.35 7.46
C GLU A 77 -17.08 27.68 6.11
N LYS A 78 -17.91 27.72 5.06
CA LYS A 78 -17.46 27.85 3.68
C LYS A 78 -16.56 29.08 3.46
N GLY A 79 -15.38 28.86 2.92
CA GLY A 79 -14.39 29.90 2.61
C GLY A 79 -13.59 30.39 3.81
N THR A 80 -13.62 29.67 4.90
CA THR A 80 -12.84 29.96 6.13
C THR A 80 -12.17 28.69 6.64
N ASN A 81 -11.35 28.83 7.68
CA ASN A 81 -10.76 27.71 8.44
C ASN A 81 -11.47 27.56 9.80
N ASN A 82 -12.76 27.84 9.87
CA ASN A 82 -13.54 27.79 11.10
C ASN A 82 -14.60 26.70 11.05
N VAL A 83 -14.93 26.17 12.21
CA VAL A 83 -16.11 25.31 12.37
C VAL A 83 -17.37 26.20 12.26
N SER A 84 -18.30 25.80 11.41
CA SER A 84 -19.58 26.51 11.26
C SER A 84 -20.46 26.29 12.50
N LYS A 85 -21.36 27.25 12.77
CA LYS A 85 -22.34 27.10 13.85
C LYS A 85 -23.17 25.81 13.72
N LYS A 86 -23.59 25.47 12.49
CA LYS A 86 -24.28 24.21 12.20
C LYS A 86 -23.40 22.99 12.46
N GLY A 87 -22.12 23.06 12.13
CA GLY A 87 -21.15 22.01 12.42
C GLY A 87 -20.95 21.79 13.91
N GLU A 88 -20.82 22.86 14.69
CA GLU A 88 -20.76 22.78 16.15
C GLU A 88 -22.01 22.14 16.74
N GLU A 89 -23.24 22.60 16.36
CA GLU A 89 -24.48 22.02 16.78
C GLU A 89 -24.59 20.53 16.47
N LEU A 90 -24.11 20.10 15.30
CA LEU A 90 -24.12 18.72 14.89
C LEU A 90 -23.13 17.86 15.72
N ILE A 91 -21.92 18.34 15.95
CA ILE A 91 -20.91 17.64 16.79
C ILE A 91 -21.43 17.49 18.22
N ARG A 92 -21.98 18.56 18.82
CA ARG A 92 -22.52 18.54 20.19
C ARG A 92 -23.72 17.61 20.31
N LYS A 93 -24.67 17.68 19.37
CA LYS A 93 -25.87 16.86 19.39
C LYS A 93 -25.57 15.37 19.28
N TYR A 94 -24.74 14.96 18.32
CA TYR A 94 -24.45 13.54 18.02
C TYR A 94 -23.19 13.02 18.68
N LYS A 95 -22.46 13.84 19.47
CA LYS A 95 -21.26 13.43 20.19
C LYS A 95 -20.16 12.88 19.26
N ILE A 96 -20.02 13.48 18.08
CA ILE A 96 -19.15 12.97 16.99
C ILE A 96 -17.71 12.83 17.46
N GLY A 97 -17.19 11.61 17.35
CA GLY A 97 -15.86 11.24 17.86
C GLY A 97 -14.72 11.42 16.87
N SER A 98 -15.01 11.55 15.56
CA SER A 98 -13.98 11.65 14.52
C SER A 98 -14.41 12.54 13.36
N ILE A 99 -13.42 13.26 12.81
CA ILE A 99 -13.53 14.07 11.58
C ILE A 99 -12.40 13.66 10.64
N LEU A 100 -12.64 13.70 9.33
CA LEU A 100 -11.61 13.41 8.32
C LEU A 100 -11.57 14.45 7.22
N ASN A 101 -10.55 14.32 6.37
CA ASN A 101 -10.33 15.02 5.11
C ASN A 101 -9.76 16.44 5.26
N THR A 102 -9.27 16.99 4.13
CA THR A 102 -8.77 18.36 4.08
C THR A 102 -9.89 19.39 3.98
N MET A 103 -9.61 20.59 4.40
CA MET A 103 -10.59 21.69 4.34
C MET A 103 -10.76 22.17 2.90
N GLY A 104 -12.00 22.10 2.38
CA GLY A 104 -12.33 22.56 1.04
C GLY A 104 -11.73 21.73 -0.10
N GLY A 105 -11.29 20.50 0.18
CA GLY A 105 -10.80 19.55 -0.83
C GLY A 105 -9.40 19.83 -1.40
N VAL A 106 -8.64 20.76 -0.81
CA VAL A 106 -7.31 21.17 -1.24
C VAL A 106 -6.35 21.18 -0.06
N ALA A 107 -5.07 20.91 -0.30
CA ALA A 107 -4.04 20.96 0.73
C ALA A 107 -4.03 22.32 1.45
N ALA A 108 -3.97 22.26 2.77
CA ALA A 108 -3.91 23.42 3.64
C ALA A 108 -2.54 23.49 4.36
N THR A 109 -2.19 24.67 4.84
CA THR A 109 -0.98 24.86 5.66
C THR A 109 -1.14 24.27 7.05
N PRO A 110 -0.03 23.95 7.76
CA PRO A 110 -0.11 23.50 9.14
C PRO A 110 -0.88 24.49 10.06
N ALA A 111 -0.74 25.79 9.85
CA ALA A 111 -1.42 26.82 10.64
C ALA A 111 -2.96 26.79 10.44
N GLU A 112 -3.41 26.59 9.22
CA GLU A 112 -4.83 26.46 8.88
C GLU A 112 -5.45 25.20 9.50
N TYR A 113 -4.78 24.05 9.37
CA TYR A 113 -5.20 22.81 10.05
C TYR A 113 -5.29 22.98 11.57
N ARG A 114 -4.25 23.55 12.19
CA ARG A 114 -4.23 23.79 13.63
C ARG A 114 -5.38 24.69 14.09
N THR A 115 -5.71 25.72 13.32
CA THR A 115 -6.82 26.62 13.61
C THR A 115 -8.15 25.87 13.60
N PHE A 116 -8.39 25.04 12.61
CA PHE A 116 -9.62 24.25 12.46
C PHE A 116 -9.72 23.14 13.52
N ILE A 117 -8.66 22.34 13.65
CA ILE A 117 -8.64 21.19 14.57
C ILE A 117 -8.73 21.67 16.03
N LYS A 118 -8.13 22.82 16.36
CA LYS A 118 -8.28 23.40 17.71
C LYS A 118 -9.75 23.62 18.06
N GLN A 119 -10.53 24.20 17.16
CA GLN A 119 -11.97 24.43 17.39
C GLN A 119 -12.73 23.11 17.56
N LEU A 120 -12.42 22.07 16.76
CA LEU A 120 -12.99 20.74 16.93
C LEU A 120 -12.67 20.16 18.31
N GLN A 121 -11.42 20.31 18.77
CA GLN A 121 -11.01 19.85 20.09
C GLN A 121 -11.71 20.65 21.21
N ASP A 122 -11.80 21.97 21.08
CA ASP A 122 -12.51 22.80 22.06
C ASP A 122 -13.97 22.33 22.23
N ILE A 123 -14.69 22.07 21.13
CA ILE A 123 -16.08 21.59 21.14
C ILE A 123 -16.16 20.18 21.77
N SER A 124 -15.30 19.26 21.36
CA SER A 124 -15.33 17.87 21.83
C SER A 124 -14.96 17.75 23.31
N MET A 125 -13.95 18.50 23.75
CA MET A 125 -13.51 18.48 25.14
C MET A 125 -14.54 19.17 26.07
N ASP A 126 -15.17 20.26 25.64
CA ASP A 126 -16.24 20.93 26.39
C ASP A 126 -17.49 20.05 26.53
N GLU A 127 -17.87 19.34 25.46
CA GLU A 127 -19.10 18.54 25.43
C GLU A 127 -18.95 17.18 26.11
N MET A 128 -17.83 16.49 25.95
CA MET A 128 -17.65 15.10 26.36
C MET A 128 -16.42 14.84 27.22
N GLY A 129 -15.42 15.75 27.23
CA GLY A 129 -14.10 15.47 27.80
C GLY A 129 -13.34 14.38 27.02
N ILE A 130 -13.73 14.09 25.78
CA ILE A 130 -13.12 13.09 24.90
C ILE A 130 -12.61 13.81 23.65
N PRO A 131 -11.31 13.74 23.33
CA PRO A 131 -10.75 14.44 22.18
C PRO A 131 -11.28 13.88 20.86
N CYS A 132 -11.47 14.76 19.86
CA CYS A 132 -11.79 14.38 18.49
C CYS A 132 -10.60 13.68 17.83
N LEU A 133 -10.84 12.57 17.13
CA LEU A 133 -9.85 11.90 16.31
C LEU A 133 -9.90 12.44 14.87
N TYR A 134 -8.87 13.15 14.44
CA TYR A 134 -8.80 13.69 13.08
C TYR A 134 -7.98 12.75 12.17
N GLY A 135 -8.56 12.33 11.04
CA GLY A 135 -7.94 11.44 10.07
C GLY A 135 -7.70 12.10 8.71
N LEU A 136 -6.65 11.72 7.99
CA LEU A 136 -6.31 12.29 6.69
C LEU A 136 -5.60 11.26 5.79
N ASP A 137 -5.89 11.30 4.48
CA ASP A 137 -5.14 10.55 3.47
C ASP A 137 -3.79 11.22 3.21
N GLN A 138 -2.72 10.64 3.76
CA GLN A 138 -1.34 11.07 3.56
C GLN A 138 -0.58 9.89 2.94
N ILE A 139 -0.68 9.76 1.61
CA ILE A 139 -0.31 8.53 0.90
C ILE A 139 1.20 8.47 0.59
N HIS A 140 1.78 9.56 0.08
CA HIS A 140 3.20 9.60 -0.29
C HIS A 140 3.97 10.74 0.39
N GLY A 141 3.94 10.75 1.71
CA GLY A 141 4.30 11.87 2.59
C GLY A 141 3.06 12.61 3.06
N ALA A 142 3.20 13.80 3.60
CA ALA A 142 2.07 14.63 4.05
C ALA A 142 1.36 15.30 2.85
N SER A 143 0.79 14.51 1.96
CA SER A 143 0.36 14.92 0.61
C SER A 143 -0.78 15.93 0.57
N TYR A 144 -1.57 16.06 1.65
CA TYR A 144 -2.58 17.10 1.83
C TYR A 144 -2.09 18.30 2.69
N THR A 145 -0.78 18.41 2.91
CA THR A 145 -0.19 19.51 3.66
C THR A 145 0.61 20.42 2.71
N ALA A 146 0.21 21.67 2.58
CA ALA A 146 0.92 22.63 1.74
C ALA A 146 2.33 22.89 2.28
N GLY A 147 3.33 22.78 1.40
CA GLY A 147 4.74 22.96 1.74
C GLY A 147 5.45 21.74 2.32
N ALA A 148 4.76 20.63 2.51
CA ALA A 148 5.35 19.37 2.97
C ALA A 148 6.24 18.72 1.90
N VAL A 149 7.15 17.84 2.34
CA VAL A 149 8.03 17.05 1.48
C VAL A 149 7.29 15.83 0.97
N LEU A 150 7.08 15.75 -0.35
CA LEU A 150 6.41 14.62 -0.97
C LEU A 150 7.41 13.66 -1.62
N PHE A 151 7.15 12.39 -1.44
CA PHE A 151 7.92 11.24 -1.93
C PHE A 151 7.35 10.70 -3.24
N PRO A 152 8.03 9.76 -3.92
CA PRO A 152 7.38 8.90 -4.91
C PRO A 152 6.16 8.20 -4.32
N GLN A 153 5.18 7.89 -5.16
CA GLN A 153 4.08 7.01 -4.78
C GLN A 153 4.60 5.63 -4.35
N GLU A 154 3.79 4.86 -3.61
CA GLU A 154 4.21 3.58 -3.03
C GLU A 154 4.77 2.59 -4.08
N ILE A 155 4.25 2.61 -5.32
CA ILE A 155 4.79 1.80 -6.43
C ILE A 155 6.25 2.17 -6.79
N GLY A 156 6.60 3.46 -6.69
CA GLY A 156 7.96 3.95 -6.89
C GLY A 156 8.89 3.51 -5.76
N LEU A 157 8.43 3.57 -4.50
CA LEU A 157 9.20 3.03 -3.38
C LEU A 157 9.46 1.53 -3.55
N ALA A 158 8.46 0.76 -3.98
CA ALA A 158 8.59 -0.66 -4.25
C ALA A 158 9.64 -0.94 -5.35
N ALA A 159 9.71 -0.10 -6.39
CA ALA A 159 10.72 -0.22 -7.44
C ALA A 159 12.16 -0.04 -6.90
N SER A 160 12.34 0.62 -5.78
CA SER A 160 13.64 0.75 -5.13
C SER A 160 14.16 -0.56 -4.55
N PHE A 161 13.28 -1.49 -4.12
CA PHE A 161 13.62 -2.67 -3.30
C PHE A 161 14.51 -2.30 -2.10
N ASN A 162 14.19 -1.17 -1.46
CA ASN A 162 14.93 -0.60 -0.33
C ASN A 162 13.96 -0.15 0.76
N ASP A 163 13.79 -0.98 1.78
CA ASP A 163 12.84 -0.77 2.89
C ASP A 163 13.11 0.51 3.67
N GLU A 164 14.38 0.97 3.71
CA GLU A 164 14.76 2.20 4.41
C GLU A 164 14.05 3.44 3.83
N LEU A 165 13.81 3.46 2.51
CA LEU A 165 13.13 4.59 1.87
C LEU A 165 11.66 4.66 2.27
N ALA A 166 10.98 3.51 2.42
CA ALA A 166 9.62 3.45 2.95
C ALA A 166 9.57 3.90 4.43
N TYR A 167 10.54 3.45 5.24
CA TYR A 167 10.69 3.92 6.62
C TYR A 167 10.86 5.44 6.69
N ASN A 168 11.77 6.00 5.87
CA ASN A 168 12.03 7.44 5.82
C ASN A 168 10.79 8.24 5.37
N MET A 169 10.01 7.73 4.40
CA MET A 169 8.72 8.34 4.03
C MET A 169 7.78 8.39 5.24
N GLY A 170 7.70 7.31 6.02
CA GLY A 170 6.90 7.26 7.24
C GLY A 170 7.37 8.25 8.30
N VAL A 171 8.69 8.37 8.51
CA VAL A 171 9.28 9.33 9.47
C VAL A 171 8.95 10.77 9.08
N VAL A 172 9.16 11.14 7.82
CA VAL A 172 8.90 12.50 7.34
C VAL A 172 7.40 12.78 7.30
N GLY A 173 6.63 11.86 6.70
CA GLY A 173 5.17 11.99 6.57
C GLY A 173 4.47 12.12 7.93
N SER A 174 4.88 11.33 8.94
CA SER A 174 4.33 11.46 10.30
C SER A 174 4.64 12.81 10.93
N TYR A 175 5.88 13.24 10.87
CA TYR A 175 6.32 14.50 11.45
C TYR A 175 5.56 15.69 10.85
N GLU A 176 5.47 15.75 9.52
CA GLU A 176 4.82 16.85 8.82
C GLU A 176 3.28 16.83 8.95
N THR A 177 2.70 15.63 9.07
CA THR A 177 1.27 15.47 9.38
C THR A 177 0.95 15.91 10.81
N ARG A 178 1.80 15.58 11.79
CA ARG A 178 1.62 16.04 13.17
C ARG A 178 1.85 17.55 13.31
N ALA A 179 2.67 18.15 12.46
CA ALA A 179 2.77 19.61 12.38
C ALA A 179 1.41 20.28 12.11
N CYS A 180 0.49 19.59 11.47
CA CYS A 180 -0.92 19.98 11.27
C CYS A 180 -1.83 19.65 12.46
N ASN A 181 -1.35 18.99 13.51
CA ASN A 181 -2.12 18.37 14.59
C ASN A 181 -3.06 17.25 14.11
N VAL A 182 -2.71 16.56 13.01
CA VAL A 182 -3.42 15.37 12.52
C VAL A 182 -2.73 14.13 13.10
N PRO A 183 -3.41 13.33 13.96
CA PRO A 183 -2.79 12.21 14.64
C PRO A 183 -2.96 10.86 13.93
N TRP A 184 -3.78 10.76 12.88
CA TRP A 184 -4.18 9.51 12.24
C TRP A 184 -4.13 9.64 10.74
N VAL A 185 -3.48 8.66 10.06
CA VAL A 185 -3.32 8.63 8.60
C VAL A 185 -3.87 7.34 8.00
N PHE A 186 -4.48 7.44 6.81
CA PHE A 186 -5.02 6.29 6.07
C PHE A 186 -3.95 5.73 5.12
N SER A 187 -2.90 5.19 5.68
CA SER A 187 -1.71 4.62 5.01
C SER A 187 -1.01 3.65 5.98
N PRO A 188 -0.23 2.67 5.50
CA PRO A 188 0.08 2.28 4.12
C PRO A 188 -1.07 1.60 3.39
N THR A 189 -1.01 1.65 2.03
CA THR A 189 -1.90 0.90 1.17
C THR A 189 -1.30 -0.47 0.86
N LEU A 190 -1.95 -1.54 1.34
CA LEU A 190 -1.44 -2.92 1.26
C LEU A 190 -2.16 -3.77 0.20
N ASP A 191 -2.70 -3.12 -0.82
CA ASP A 191 -3.38 -3.78 -1.92
C ASP A 191 -2.36 -4.40 -2.89
N LEU A 192 -2.45 -5.72 -3.11
CA LEU A 192 -1.66 -6.37 -4.15
C LEU A 192 -2.23 -6.00 -5.53
N SER A 193 -1.43 -5.36 -6.36
CA SER A 193 -1.80 -4.92 -7.72
C SER A 193 -1.68 -6.06 -8.72
N ARG A 194 -2.55 -7.08 -8.60
CA ARG A 194 -2.52 -8.28 -9.45
C ARG A 194 -3.33 -8.15 -10.75
N ASN A 195 -4.11 -7.08 -10.89
CA ASN A 195 -4.75 -6.69 -12.15
C ASN A 195 -4.23 -5.31 -12.58
N GLN A 196 -3.42 -5.27 -13.62
CA GLN A 196 -2.75 -4.05 -14.10
C GLN A 196 -3.74 -3.01 -14.69
N CYS A 197 -5.00 -3.37 -14.96
CA CYS A 197 -6.03 -2.41 -15.37
C CYS A 197 -6.59 -1.60 -14.19
N TRP A 198 -6.39 -2.07 -12.95
CA TRP A 198 -6.91 -1.40 -11.76
C TRP A 198 -6.35 0.02 -11.62
N PRO A 199 -7.18 1.05 -11.36
CA PRO A 199 -6.71 2.45 -11.37
C PRO A 199 -5.81 2.82 -10.18
N ARG A 200 -5.75 1.98 -9.14
CA ARG A 200 -4.99 2.24 -7.91
C ARG A 200 -3.71 1.41 -7.80
N VAL A 201 -3.20 0.86 -8.93
CA VAL A 201 -1.92 0.13 -8.98
C VAL A 201 -0.80 0.93 -8.33
N TRP A 202 -0.74 2.23 -8.61
CA TRP A 202 0.32 3.12 -8.12
C TRP A 202 0.26 3.43 -6.62
N GLU A 203 -0.88 3.18 -5.96
CA GLU A 203 -1.04 3.37 -4.51
C GLU A 203 -0.48 2.20 -3.70
N SER A 204 0.05 1.16 -4.32
CA SER A 204 0.51 -0.06 -3.68
C SER A 204 1.98 -0.36 -3.94
N PHE A 205 2.56 -1.29 -3.17
CA PHE A 205 3.93 -1.76 -3.38
C PHE A 205 4.05 -2.88 -4.43
N GLY A 206 3.12 -2.93 -5.41
CA GLY A 206 3.17 -3.82 -6.56
C GLY A 206 2.46 -5.16 -6.38
N GLU A 207 2.93 -6.19 -7.12
CA GLU A 207 2.19 -7.46 -7.26
C GLU A 207 2.63 -8.56 -6.27
N ASP A 208 3.75 -8.36 -5.54
CA ASP A 208 4.37 -9.39 -4.71
C ASP A 208 4.07 -9.22 -3.21
N PRO A 209 3.61 -10.27 -2.50
CA PRO A 209 3.25 -10.18 -1.09
C PRO A 209 4.45 -9.97 -0.15
N VAL A 210 5.69 -10.34 -0.53
CA VAL A 210 6.87 -10.11 0.31
C VAL A 210 7.30 -8.65 0.25
N VAL A 211 7.32 -8.06 -0.95
CA VAL A 211 7.60 -6.62 -1.13
C VAL A 211 6.54 -5.80 -0.39
N GLN A 212 5.26 -6.14 -0.58
CA GLN A 212 4.13 -5.48 0.09
C GLN A 212 4.24 -5.55 1.62
N SER A 213 4.61 -6.72 2.16
CA SER A 213 4.76 -6.92 3.61
C SER A 213 5.91 -6.12 4.17
N ARG A 214 7.10 -6.19 3.56
CA ARG A 214 8.31 -5.54 4.07
C ARG A 214 8.23 -4.02 3.99
N MET A 215 7.82 -3.48 2.84
CA MET A 215 7.62 -2.04 2.66
C MET A 215 6.51 -1.52 3.57
N GLY A 216 5.39 -2.24 3.68
CA GLY A 216 4.28 -1.89 4.57
C GLY A 216 4.68 -1.85 6.06
N VAL A 217 5.46 -2.84 6.51
CA VAL A 217 6.02 -2.86 7.88
C VAL A 217 6.94 -1.67 8.11
N SER A 218 7.85 -1.39 7.18
CA SER A 218 8.79 -0.28 7.29
C SER A 218 8.08 1.07 7.34
N LEU A 219 7.09 1.27 6.48
CA LEU A 219 6.28 2.49 6.47
C LEU A 219 5.44 2.63 7.76
N THR A 220 4.83 1.54 8.24
CA THR A 220 4.07 1.52 9.51
C THR A 220 4.95 1.92 10.70
N ARG A 221 6.17 1.36 10.79
CA ARG A 221 7.15 1.74 11.83
C ARG A 221 7.62 3.19 11.68
N GLY A 222 7.83 3.63 10.45
CA GLY A 222 8.14 5.04 10.18
C GLY A 222 7.05 5.98 10.70
N PHE A 223 5.78 5.64 10.50
CA PHE A 223 4.64 6.42 10.99
C PHE A 223 4.50 6.39 12.52
N GLN A 224 4.58 5.21 13.14
CA GLN A 224 4.21 5.02 14.54
C GLN A 224 5.40 5.00 15.52
N GLY A 225 6.61 4.67 15.05
CA GLY A 225 7.73 4.31 15.90
C GLY A 225 7.65 2.85 16.37
N GLU A 226 8.44 2.50 17.38
CA GLU A 226 8.62 1.12 17.83
C GLU A 226 7.68 0.73 19.00
N ASP A 227 7.12 1.71 19.74
CA ASP A 227 6.17 1.44 20.83
C ASP A 227 4.73 1.75 20.40
N PRO A 228 3.91 0.72 20.06
CA PRO A 228 2.53 0.94 19.63
C PRO A 228 1.59 1.38 20.76
N ASN A 229 1.99 1.30 22.02
CA ASN A 229 1.19 1.78 23.16
C ASN A 229 1.37 3.26 23.47
N HIS A 230 2.52 3.85 23.06
CA HIS A 230 2.84 5.25 23.36
C HIS A 230 3.40 5.94 22.10
N ILE A 231 2.49 6.41 21.26
CA ILE A 231 2.86 7.10 20.01
C ILE A 231 3.41 8.50 20.36
N SER A 232 4.64 8.77 19.96
CA SER A 232 5.29 10.06 20.15
C SER A 232 4.48 11.24 19.57
N PRO A 233 4.54 12.44 20.13
CA PRO A 233 3.89 13.63 19.55
C PRO A 233 4.28 13.97 18.11
N GLU A 234 5.42 13.47 17.63
CA GLU A 234 5.90 13.66 16.25
C GLU A 234 5.50 12.50 15.32
N LYS A 235 4.75 11.51 15.83
CA LYS A 235 4.31 10.31 15.12
C LYS A 235 2.79 10.26 15.00
N VAL A 236 2.30 9.44 14.05
CA VAL A 236 0.87 9.25 13.77
C VAL A 236 0.49 7.78 13.91
N ALA A 237 -0.78 7.49 14.14
CA ALA A 237 -1.29 6.14 13.98
C ALA A 237 -1.49 5.81 12.50
N ALA A 238 -1.01 4.66 12.07
CA ALA A 238 -1.26 4.10 10.75
C ALA A 238 -2.66 3.47 10.69
N CYS A 239 -3.34 3.63 9.55
CA CYS A 239 -4.52 2.89 9.18
C CYS A 239 -4.22 2.11 7.92
N ILE A 240 -3.79 0.86 8.08
CA ILE A 240 -3.45 -0.02 6.96
C ILE A 240 -4.69 -0.31 6.11
N LYS A 241 -4.58 -0.24 4.77
CA LYS A 241 -5.73 -0.32 3.87
C LYS A 241 -5.38 -1.00 2.54
N HIS A 242 -6.35 -1.49 1.75
CA HIS A 242 -7.76 -1.72 2.09
C HIS A 242 -7.95 -3.23 2.28
N TYR A 243 -8.34 -3.66 3.43
CA TYR A 243 -8.39 -5.08 3.81
C TYR A 243 -9.50 -5.83 3.10
N PHE A 244 -9.15 -6.72 2.23
CA PHE A 244 -7.99 -7.12 1.45
C PHE A 244 -8.42 -7.53 0.03
N ALA A 245 -7.46 -7.82 -0.91
CA ALA A 245 -7.73 -8.20 -2.30
C ALA A 245 -8.46 -7.14 -3.17
N TYR A 246 -8.36 -5.87 -2.82
CA TYR A 246 -8.97 -4.77 -3.57
C TYR A 246 -8.36 -4.61 -4.98
N GLY A 247 -7.05 -4.83 -5.14
CA GLY A 247 -6.36 -4.82 -6.44
C GLY A 247 -6.58 -6.08 -7.29
N ALA A 248 -7.41 -7.04 -6.85
CA ALA A 248 -7.72 -8.27 -7.57
C ALA A 248 -9.10 -8.27 -8.23
N THR A 249 -9.59 -7.11 -8.64
CA THR A 249 -10.91 -6.97 -9.26
C THR A 249 -11.01 -7.78 -10.54
N LYS A 250 -12.13 -8.47 -10.74
CA LYS A 250 -12.37 -9.26 -11.95
C LYS A 250 -12.44 -8.40 -13.22
N SER A 251 -12.99 -7.19 -13.11
CA SER A 251 -13.15 -6.27 -14.23
C SER A 251 -11.95 -5.36 -14.50
N GLY A 252 -11.00 -5.29 -13.57
CA GLY A 252 -9.94 -4.28 -13.60
C GLY A 252 -10.40 -2.86 -13.22
N GLN A 253 -11.67 -2.70 -12.79
CA GLN A 253 -12.21 -1.39 -12.41
C GLN A 253 -12.30 -1.25 -10.89
N ASP A 254 -12.18 -0.02 -10.41
CA ASP A 254 -12.26 0.31 -9.01
C ASP A 254 -13.63 -0.02 -8.40
N ARG A 255 -13.66 -0.38 -7.12
CA ARG A 255 -14.85 -0.69 -6.32
C ARG A 255 -15.71 -1.81 -6.91
N THR A 256 -15.13 -2.70 -7.72
CA THR A 256 -15.83 -3.83 -8.35
C THR A 256 -15.41 -5.16 -7.72
N PRO A 257 -16.26 -6.21 -7.82
CA PRO A 257 -16.04 -7.48 -7.14
C PRO A 257 -14.75 -8.20 -7.55
N SER A 258 -14.10 -8.83 -6.58
CA SER A 258 -13.08 -9.86 -6.78
C SER A 258 -13.67 -11.26 -6.70
N MET A 259 -12.95 -12.26 -7.21
CA MET A 259 -13.32 -13.68 -7.15
C MET A 259 -12.10 -14.53 -6.80
N VAL A 260 -11.47 -14.18 -5.71
CA VAL A 260 -10.29 -14.86 -5.19
C VAL A 260 -10.72 -15.95 -4.22
N SER A 261 -10.15 -17.14 -4.33
CA SER A 261 -10.44 -18.24 -3.40
C SER A 261 -9.95 -17.91 -1.99
N LYS A 262 -10.64 -18.43 -0.95
CA LYS A 262 -10.19 -18.25 0.45
C LYS A 262 -8.75 -18.72 0.67
N ARG A 263 -8.34 -19.78 -0.03
CA ARG A 263 -6.98 -20.29 0.00
C ARG A 263 -5.98 -19.24 -0.47
N GLU A 264 -6.21 -18.64 -1.62
CA GLU A 264 -5.34 -17.61 -2.19
C GLU A 264 -5.39 -16.30 -1.39
N LEU A 265 -6.57 -15.93 -0.87
CA LEU A 265 -6.70 -14.82 0.08
C LEU A 265 -5.77 -14.99 1.28
N LYS A 266 -5.75 -16.21 1.88
CA LYS A 266 -4.91 -16.52 3.04
C LYS A 266 -3.43 -16.58 2.70
N GLU A 267 -3.09 -17.05 1.49
CA GLU A 267 -1.71 -17.27 1.06
C GLU A 267 -1.00 -16.02 0.58
N LYS A 268 -1.71 -15.14 -0.15
CA LYS A 268 -1.09 -13.99 -0.84
C LYS A 268 -1.56 -12.64 -0.30
N TYR A 269 -2.85 -12.46 -0.03
CA TYR A 269 -3.41 -11.15 0.30
C TYR A 269 -3.46 -10.83 1.80
N PHE A 270 -3.58 -11.84 2.65
CA PHE A 270 -3.60 -11.65 4.10
C PHE A 270 -2.22 -11.38 4.73
N PRO A 271 -1.09 -11.97 4.25
CA PRO A 271 0.22 -11.82 4.86
C PRO A 271 0.69 -10.37 5.04
N PRO A 272 0.52 -9.43 4.07
CA PRO A 272 0.93 -8.03 4.27
C PRO A 272 0.21 -7.36 5.45
N PHE A 273 -1.09 -7.58 5.59
CA PHE A 273 -1.87 -7.05 6.72
C PHE A 273 -1.44 -7.66 8.05
N LYS A 274 -1.26 -8.99 8.08
CA LYS A 274 -0.76 -9.70 9.26
C LYS A 274 0.61 -9.14 9.70
N ALA A 275 1.55 -8.97 8.76
CA ALA A 275 2.88 -8.46 9.06
C ALA A 275 2.84 -7.04 9.65
N CYS A 276 2.02 -6.14 9.08
CA CYS A 276 1.87 -4.78 9.60
C CYS A 276 1.17 -4.74 10.96
N ILE A 277 0.19 -5.62 11.20
CA ILE A 277 -0.46 -5.77 12.52
C ILE A 277 0.54 -6.25 13.55
N GLU A 278 1.36 -7.26 13.24
CA GLU A 278 2.42 -7.76 14.12
C GLU A 278 3.54 -6.74 14.33
N ALA A 279 3.73 -5.81 13.39
CA ALA A 279 4.62 -4.66 13.54
C ALA A 279 4.01 -3.51 14.35
N GLY A 280 2.75 -3.64 14.80
CA GLY A 280 2.11 -2.69 15.70
C GLY A 280 1.05 -1.78 15.07
N ALA A 281 0.57 -2.02 13.85
CA ALA A 281 -0.48 -1.22 13.22
C ALA A 281 -1.72 -1.08 14.11
N LEU A 282 -2.16 0.16 14.37
CA LEU A 282 -3.20 0.47 15.35
C LEU A 282 -4.61 0.49 14.78
N SER A 283 -4.76 0.63 13.48
CA SER A 283 -6.06 0.64 12.82
C SER A 283 -6.00 0.08 11.40
N LEU A 284 -7.16 -0.27 10.86
CA LEU A 284 -7.32 -0.91 9.56
C LEU A 284 -8.60 -0.41 8.89
N MET A 285 -8.52 -0.08 7.59
CA MET A 285 -9.67 0.27 6.76
C MET A 285 -10.05 -0.92 5.88
N VAL A 286 -11.36 -1.20 5.81
CA VAL A 286 -11.90 -2.32 5.03
C VAL A 286 -11.98 -1.96 3.55
N ASN A 287 -11.82 -2.94 2.67
CA ASN A 287 -11.93 -2.83 1.22
C ASN A 287 -13.36 -2.50 0.76
N SER A 288 -13.49 -1.49 -0.12
CA SER A 288 -14.76 -1.01 -0.66
C SER A 288 -15.32 -1.86 -1.82
N SER A 289 -15.26 -3.19 -1.70
CA SER A 289 -15.81 -4.11 -2.69
C SER A 289 -16.35 -5.40 -2.05
N SER A 290 -16.64 -6.40 -2.87
CA SER A 290 -17.03 -7.75 -2.42
C SER A 290 -16.09 -8.81 -2.99
N ASN A 291 -15.97 -9.95 -2.31
CA ASN A 291 -15.32 -11.14 -2.86
C ASN A 291 -16.30 -12.30 -2.82
N ASP A 292 -16.41 -13.02 -3.95
CA ASP A 292 -17.31 -14.17 -4.07
C ASP A 292 -18.76 -13.84 -3.62
N GLY A 293 -19.23 -12.63 -3.97
CA GLY A 293 -20.57 -12.14 -3.69
C GLY A 293 -20.81 -11.61 -2.27
N ILE A 294 -19.82 -11.61 -1.37
CA ILE A 294 -19.95 -11.11 -0.01
C ILE A 294 -19.19 -9.78 0.12
N PRO A 295 -19.86 -8.65 0.44
CA PRO A 295 -19.15 -7.41 0.75
C PRO A 295 -18.20 -7.60 1.93
N PHE A 296 -16.97 -7.07 1.82
CA PHE A 296 -15.97 -7.24 2.88
C PHE A 296 -16.44 -6.66 4.21
N HIS A 297 -17.16 -5.54 4.20
CA HIS A 297 -17.70 -4.89 5.39
C HIS A 297 -18.74 -5.73 6.17
N THR A 298 -19.33 -6.74 5.54
CA THR A 298 -20.29 -7.65 6.19
C THR A 298 -19.73 -9.04 6.45
N ASN A 299 -18.45 -9.27 6.14
CA ASN A 299 -17.80 -10.57 6.28
C ASN A 299 -17.20 -10.77 7.68
N LYS A 300 -18.02 -11.34 8.58
CA LYS A 300 -17.62 -11.59 9.98
C LYS A 300 -16.43 -12.55 10.11
N GLU A 301 -16.30 -13.53 9.21
CA GLU A 301 -15.18 -14.47 9.22
C GLU A 301 -13.85 -13.72 9.04
N PHE A 302 -13.79 -12.74 8.13
CA PHE A 302 -12.56 -12.02 7.86
C PHE A 302 -12.27 -10.94 8.91
N LEU A 303 -13.30 -10.17 9.32
CA LEU A 303 -13.11 -9.05 10.23
C LEU A 303 -12.98 -9.47 11.70
N THR A 304 -13.84 -10.37 12.16
CA THR A 304 -13.76 -10.91 13.51
C THR A 304 -12.84 -12.12 13.56
N GLY A 305 -13.12 -13.15 12.75
CA GLY A 305 -12.42 -14.44 12.85
C GLY A 305 -10.95 -14.38 12.52
N TRP A 306 -10.55 -13.76 11.38
CA TRP A 306 -9.12 -13.73 11.00
C TRP A 306 -8.33 -12.63 11.71
N LEU A 307 -8.93 -11.44 11.93
CA LEU A 307 -8.24 -10.30 12.54
C LEU A 307 -8.35 -10.30 14.06
N LYS A 308 -9.56 -10.05 14.60
CA LYS A 308 -9.74 -9.82 16.05
C LYS A 308 -9.42 -11.07 16.87
N GLU A 309 -9.95 -12.23 16.45
CA GLU A 309 -9.75 -13.51 17.15
C GLU A 309 -8.46 -14.20 16.70
N GLY A 310 -8.24 -14.37 15.39
CA GLY A 310 -7.13 -15.12 14.83
C GLY A 310 -5.76 -14.53 15.11
N LEU A 311 -5.65 -13.20 15.11
CA LEU A 311 -4.42 -12.48 15.49
C LEU A 311 -4.44 -11.97 16.92
N ASN A 312 -5.54 -12.17 17.67
CA ASN A 312 -5.76 -11.55 18.98
C ASN A 312 -5.42 -10.04 18.96
N TRP A 313 -5.90 -9.34 17.90
CA TRP A 313 -5.58 -7.96 17.63
C TRP A 313 -6.62 -7.00 18.24
N ASP A 314 -6.16 -6.00 18.95
CA ASP A 314 -6.97 -5.02 19.67
C ASP A 314 -7.11 -3.66 18.98
N GLY A 315 -6.60 -3.54 17.75
CA GLY A 315 -6.73 -2.33 16.94
C GLY A 315 -8.15 -2.06 16.45
N MET A 316 -8.37 -0.88 15.88
CA MET A 316 -9.65 -0.37 15.42
C MET A 316 -9.88 -0.68 13.94
N ILE A 317 -11.09 -1.13 13.57
CA ILE A 317 -11.51 -1.33 12.19
C ILE A 317 -12.48 -0.21 11.79
N VAL A 318 -12.16 0.52 10.71
CA VAL A 318 -13.00 1.57 10.12
C VAL A 318 -13.50 1.14 8.74
N THR A 319 -14.70 1.59 8.33
CA THR A 319 -15.17 1.43 6.95
C THR A 319 -14.37 2.31 5.99
N ASP A 320 -14.39 2.02 4.70
CA ASP A 320 -14.12 2.99 3.65
C ASP A 320 -15.33 3.94 3.47
N TRP A 321 -15.23 4.90 2.56
CA TRP A 321 -16.16 6.01 2.32
C TRP A 321 -17.58 5.54 2.02
N SER A 322 -18.52 5.76 2.94
CA SER A 322 -19.94 5.39 2.86
C SER A 322 -20.24 3.90 2.65
N ASP A 323 -19.31 3.00 2.97
CA ASP A 323 -19.47 1.57 2.62
C ASP A 323 -20.50 0.82 3.47
N ALA A 324 -20.85 1.30 4.64
CA ALA A 324 -22.00 0.74 5.34
C ALA A 324 -23.29 0.98 4.53
N LYS A 325 -23.42 2.15 3.91
CA LYS A 325 -24.55 2.49 3.03
C LYS A 325 -24.51 1.73 1.71
N PHE A 326 -23.30 1.42 1.20
CA PHE A 326 -23.15 0.68 -0.06
C PHE A 326 -23.60 -0.77 0.03
N ALA A 327 -23.54 -1.43 1.17
CA ALA A 327 -24.18 -2.75 1.36
C ALA A 327 -25.69 -2.75 1.07
N PHE A 328 -26.37 -1.59 1.23
CA PHE A 328 -27.76 -1.37 0.89
C PHE A 328 -27.96 -0.94 -0.57
N ASN A 329 -27.30 0.13 -1.03
CA ASN A 329 -27.67 0.82 -2.28
C ASN A 329 -26.75 0.58 -3.47
N ARG A 330 -25.61 -0.11 -3.27
CA ARG A 330 -24.67 -0.55 -4.33
C ARG A 330 -24.68 -2.07 -4.47
N ASP A 331 -24.44 -2.77 -3.36
CA ASP A 331 -24.25 -4.23 -3.35
C ASP A 331 -25.60 -4.98 -3.21
N PHE A 332 -26.67 -4.28 -2.79
CA PHE A 332 -28.04 -4.82 -2.61
C PHE A 332 -28.10 -6.10 -1.76
N THR A 333 -27.21 -6.21 -0.77
CA THR A 333 -27.14 -7.37 0.12
C THR A 333 -28.03 -7.22 1.35
N THR A 334 -28.56 -6.03 1.58
CA THR A 334 -29.51 -5.73 2.67
C THR A 334 -30.73 -4.97 2.16
N PRO A 335 -31.93 -5.18 2.72
CA PRO A 335 -33.14 -4.52 2.27
C PRO A 335 -33.28 -3.06 2.72
N THR A 336 -32.54 -2.65 3.75
CA THR A 336 -32.56 -1.29 4.30
C THR A 336 -31.18 -0.85 4.77
N TYR A 337 -30.95 0.46 4.86
CA TYR A 337 -29.72 1.01 5.38
C TYR A 337 -29.50 0.66 6.88
N LYS A 338 -30.56 0.65 7.70
CA LYS A 338 -30.51 0.21 9.11
C LYS A 338 -29.98 -1.24 9.22
N GLU A 339 -30.47 -2.16 8.37
CA GLU A 339 -29.99 -3.55 8.35
C GLU A 339 -28.53 -3.64 7.84
N ALA A 340 -28.11 -2.78 6.92
CA ALA A 340 -26.72 -2.71 6.49
C ALA A 340 -25.80 -2.33 7.67
N ILE A 341 -26.13 -1.29 8.41
CA ILE A 341 -25.40 -0.87 9.62
C ILE A 341 -25.32 -2.01 10.62
N ARG A 342 -26.46 -2.70 10.87
CA ARG A 342 -26.49 -3.85 11.80
C ARG A 342 -25.48 -4.91 11.39
N ARG A 343 -25.45 -5.31 10.11
CA ARG A 343 -24.54 -6.35 9.61
C ARG A 343 -23.08 -5.92 9.64
N VAL A 344 -22.79 -4.68 9.27
CA VAL A 344 -21.42 -4.13 9.27
C VAL A 344 -20.84 -4.12 10.69
N ILE A 345 -21.62 -3.64 11.68
CA ILE A 345 -21.20 -3.62 13.08
C ILE A 345 -21.09 -5.03 13.66
N ASP A 346 -22.05 -5.92 13.39
CA ASP A 346 -21.98 -7.31 13.84
C ASP A 346 -20.79 -8.07 13.23
N ALA A 347 -20.39 -7.73 12.01
CA ALA A 347 -19.22 -8.32 11.36
C ALA A 347 -17.89 -7.94 12.02
N GLY A 348 -17.84 -6.83 12.77
CA GLY A 348 -16.65 -6.44 13.52
C GLY A 348 -16.11 -5.04 13.26
N VAL A 349 -16.76 -4.24 12.40
CA VAL A 349 -16.40 -2.83 12.19
C VAL A 349 -16.64 -2.02 13.47
N ASP A 350 -15.71 -1.12 13.80
CA ASP A 350 -15.75 -0.33 15.02
C ASP A 350 -16.12 1.14 14.78
N MET A 351 -15.71 1.70 13.64
CA MET A 351 -16.02 3.08 13.25
C MET A 351 -16.63 3.13 11.84
N LEU A 352 -17.69 3.89 11.68
CA LEU A 352 -18.35 4.12 10.40
C LEU A 352 -17.86 5.45 9.80
N MET A 353 -17.22 5.39 8.64
CA MET A 353 -16.94 6.56 7.82
C MET A 353 -18.18 6.87 6.99
N GLU A 354 -19.09 7.65 7.58
CA GLU A 354 -20.32 8.13 6.93
C GLU A 354 -20.23 9.65 6.72
N PRO A 355 -19.52 10.10 5.69
CA PRO A 355 -18.96 11.45 5.62
C PRO A 355 -20.00 12.56 5.70
N TYR A 356 -21.21 12.35 5.16
CA TYR A 356 -22.21 13.38 4.97
C TYR A 356 -23.49 13.17 5.77
N SER A 357 -23.62 12.10 6.58
CA SER A 357 -24.86 11.75 7.25
C SER A 357 -24.62 11.27 8.68
N VAL A 358 -25.54 11.64 9.56
CA VAL A 358 -25.63 11.17 10.95
C VAL A 358 -26.72 10.12 11.15
N GLU A 359 -27.42 9.69 10.08
CA GLU A 359 -28.48 8.67 10.16
C GLU A 359 -27.99 7.37 10.81
N ALA A 360 -26.70 7.04 10.61
CA ALA A 360 -26.08 5.87 11.23
C ALA A 360 -26.11 5.95 12.76
N CYS A 361 -25.97 7.14 13.37
CA CYS A 361 -26.09 7.33 14.80
C CYS A 361 -27.48 6.96 15.30
N ASP A 362 -28.52 7.48 14.63
CA ASP A 362 -29.91 7.23 15.00
C ASP A 362 -30.23 5.72 14.89
N TYR A 363 -29.84 5.07 13.79
CA TYR A 363 -30.04 3.63 13.60
C TYR A 363 -29.29 2.77 14.62
N LEU A 364 -28.06 3.14 15.00
CA LEU A 364 -27.32 2.39 16.02
C LEU A 364 -28.00 2.44 17.38
N VAL A 365 -28.49 3.62 17.79
CA VAL A 365 -29.28 3.78 19.03
C VAL A 365 -30.56 2.93 18.98
N GLU A 366 -31.28 2.97 17.86
CA GLU A 366 -32.49 2.15 17.67
C GLU A 366 -32.16 0.65 17.74
N LEU A 367 -31.14 0.17 17.01
CA LEU A 367 -30.75 -1.25 16.95
C LEU A 367 -30.39 -1.81 18.34
N VAL A 368 -29.74 -1.01 19.19
CA VAL A 368 -29.42 -1.42 20.56
C VAL A 368 -30.71 -1.45 21.42
N ASN A 369 -31.54 -0.42 21.33
CA ASN A 369 -32.82 -0.36 22.09
C ASN A 369 -33.80 -1.47 21.69
N GLU A 370 -33.80 -1.85 20.40
CA GLU A 370 -34.58 -2.97 19.85
C GLU A 370 -33.93 -4.34 20.12
N LYS A 371 -32.75 -4.39 20.76
CA LYS A 371 -31.98 -5.60 21.06
C LYS A 371 -31.53 -6.38 19.81
N GLN A 372 -31.38 -5.70 18.68
CA GLN A 372 -30.86 -6.26 17.44
C GLN A 372 -29.34 -6.20 17.39
N LEU A 373 -28.71 -5.30 18.14
CA LEU A 373 -27.28 -5.27 18.45
C LEU A 373 -27.07 -5.32 19.96
N PRO A 374 -26.17 -6.17 20.48
CA PRO A 374 -25.90 -6.21 21.92
C PRO A 374 -25.01 -5.01 22.31
N MET A 375 -25.26 -4.43 23.50
CA MET A 375 -24.44 -3.36 24.07
C MET A 375 -22.96 -3.74 24.12
N SER A 376 -22.65 -5.00 24.40
CA SER A 376 -21.26 -5.50 24.44
C SER A 376 -20.49 -5.32 23.13
N ARG A 377 -21.18 -5.34 21.96
CA ARG A 377 -20.53 -5.08 20.66
C ARG A 377 -20.23 -3.58 20.49
N ILE A 378 -21.13 -2.71 20.98
CA ILE A 378 -20.89 -1.26 21.00
C ILE A 378 -19.72 -0.94 21.95
N ASP A 379 -19.71 -1.55 23.14
CA ASP A 379 -18.61 -1.40 24.11
C ASP A 379 -17.27 -1.87 23.55
N ASP A 380 -17.21 -2.98 22.80
CA ASP A 380 -15.98 -3.43 22.14
C ASP A 380 -15.50 -2.40 21.11
N ALA A 381 -16.39 -1.85 20.28
CA ALA A 381 -16.04 -0.84 19.29
C ALA A 381 -15.46 0.42 19.95
N VAL A 382 -16.17 0.96 20.94
CA VAL A 382 -15.76 2.17 21.65
C VAL A 382 -14.45 1.96 22.41
N ARG A 383 -14.27 0.79 23.02
CA ARG A 383 -13.01 0.41 23.69
C ARG A 383 -11.81 0.50 22.74
N ARG A 384 -11.93 0.01 21.50
CA ARG A 384 -10.90 0.08 20.47
C ARG A 384 -10.62 1.51 20.01
N ILE A 385 -11.66 2.31 19.84
CA ILE A 385 -11.55 3.74 19.49
C ILE A 385 -10.85 4.53 20.61
N LEU A 386 -11.28 4.33 21.86
CA LEU A 386 -10.64 5.00 23.01
C LEU A 386 -9.19 4.57 23.18
N ARG A 387 -8.89 3.28 22.97
CA ARG A 387 -7.50 2.77 23.03
C ARG A 387 -6.61 3.48 22.02
N LEU A 388 -7.07 3.66 20.77
CA LEU A 388 -6.35 4.43 19.76
C LEU A 388 -6.08 5.87 20.22
N LYS A 389 -7.09 6.54 20.78
CA LYS A 389 -6.96 7.92 21.30
C LYS A 389 -5.99 8.03 22.49
N PHE A 390 -6.00 7.05 23.41
CA PHE A 390 -5.02 6.99 24.53
C PHE A 390 -3.61 6.71 24.05
N ARG A 391 -3.42 5.73 23.15
CA ARG A 391 -2.11 5.40 22.55
C ARG A 391 -1.49 6.59 21.81
N LEU A 392 -2.32 7.45 21.20
CA LEU A 392 -1.91 8.68 20.53
C LEU A 392 -1.64 9.85 21.49
N GLY A 393 -1.87 9.69 22.81
CA GLY A 393 -1.70 10.76 23.80
C GLY A 393 -2.71 11.89 23.68
N LEU A 394 -3.83 11.71 22.98
CA LEU A 394 -4.78 12.79 22.70
C LEU A 394 -5.49 13.30 23.97
N PHE A 395 -5.61 12.48 25.02
CA PHE A 395 -6.18 12.92 26.30
C PHE A 395 -5.20 13.81 27.10
N ASP A 396 -3.91 13.67 26.86
CA ASP A 396 -2.87 14.45 27.54
C ASP A 396 -2.55 15.75 26.77
N ASP A 397 -2.54 15.67 25.43
CA ASP A 397 -2.29 16.84 24.55
C ASP A 397 -3.20 16.81 23.31
N PRO A 398 -4.50 17.18 23.45
CA PRO A 398 -5.43 17.23 22.32
C PRO A 398 -5.07 18.29 21.27
N TYR A 399 -4.25 19.28 21.65
CA TYR A 399 -3.89 20.43 20.82
C TYR A 399 -2.56 20.28 20.07
N GLY A 400 -1.82 19.19 20.32
CA GLY A 400 -0.54 18.90 19.66
C GLY A 400 0.52 19.97 19.94
N THR A 401 0.64 20.40 21.19
CA THR A 401 1.55 21.48 21.61
C THR A 401 2.91 20.97 22.09
N SER A 402 3.09 19.65 22.14
CA SER A 402 4.29 19.01 22.70
C SER A 402 5.53 19.08 21.80
N SER A 403 5.43 19.56 20.54
CA SER A 403 6.56 19.77 19.62
C SER A 403 6.40 21.09 18.86
N ASP A 404 7.51 21.73 18.50
CA ASP A 404 7.54 22.93 17.66
C ASP A 404 7.64 22.64 16.16
N TYR A 405 7.86 21.37 15.80
CA TYR A 405 8.01 20.89 14.43
C TYR A 405 9.03 21.66 13.58
N ALA A 406 10.16 22.04 14.18
CA ALA A 406 11.21 22.85 13.55
C ALA A 406 11.85 22.19 12.30
N LYS A 407 11.70 20.86 12.13
CA LYS A 407 12.22 20.13 10.95
C LYS A 407 11.24 20.09 9.77
N PHE A 408 10.07 20.73 9.86
CA PHE A 408 9.12 20.77 8.73
C PHE A 408 9.80 21.28 7.46
N ALA A 409 9.67 20.53 6.35
CA ALA A 409 10.31 20.80 5.05
C ALA A 409 11.85 21.03 5.13
N SER A 410 12.54 20.41 6.09
CA SER A 410 13.98 20.57 6.27
C SER A 410 14.79 20.02 5.10
N PRO A 411 16.04 20.51 4.88
CA PRO A 411 16.93 19.94 3.86
C PRO A 411 17.23 18.45 4.06
N GLU A 412 17.19 17.94 5.30
CA GLU A 412 17.32 16.53 5.61
C GLU A 412 16.14 15.74 5.01
N PHE A 413 14.91 16.21 5.20
CA PHE A 413 13.69 15.58 4.68
C PHE A 413 13.63 15.63 3.15
N VAL A 414 14.02 16.77 2.56
CA VAL A 414 14.16 16.91 1.10
C VAL A 414 15.15 15.88 0.54
N LYS A 415 16.29 15.66 1.21
CA LYS A 415 17.27 14.64 0.78
C LYS A 415 16.70 13.23 0.80
N TYR A 416 15.87 12.87 1.80
CA TYR A 416 15.22 11.56 1.83
C TYR A 416 14.29 11.35 0.63
N ALA A 417 13.46 12.35 0.30
CA ALA A 417 12.55 12.26 -0.85
C ALA A 417 13.29 12.24 -2.18
N TYR A 418 14.34 13.03 -2.35
CA TYR A 418 15.19 13.02 -3.54
C TYR A 418 15.88 11.66 -3.75
N ASN A 419 16.44 11.07 -2.69
CA ASN A 419 17.04 9.74 -2.76
C ASN A 419 16.00 8.66 -3.11
N ALA A 420 14.79 8.78 -2.58
CA ALA A 420 13.70 7.89 -2.94
C ALA A 420 13.34 8.00 -4.42
N ALA A 421 13.27 9.20 -4.98
CA ALA A 421 13.05 9.42 -6.41
C ALA A 421 14.17 8.80 -7.27
N LEU A 422 15.45 9.01 -6.90
CA LEU A 422 16.60 8.42 -7.60
C LEU A 422 16.53 6.89 -7.68
N GLU A 423 16.16 6.22 -6.59
CA GLU A 423 16.12 4.76 -6.53
C GLU A 423 14.82 4.16 -7.08
N SER A 424 13.78 4.98 -7.30
CA SER A 424 12.48 4.54 -7.84
C SER A 424 12.47 4.45 -9.36
N GLU A 425 13.32 5.21 -10.06
CA GLU A 425 13.31 5.27 -11.51
C GLU A 425 14.03 4.07 -12.12
N VAL A 426 13.43 3.46 -13.14
CA VAL A 426 13.85 2.15 -13.68
C VAL A 426 14.30 2.29 -15.13
N LEU A 427 15.56 1.93 -15.42
CA LEU A 427 16.06 1.80 -16.79
C LEU A 427 15.59 0.45 -17.37
N LEU A 428 14.66 0.48 -18.32
CA LEU A 428 14.06 -0.72 -18.91
C LEU A 428 14.78 -1.21 -20.16
N LYS A 429 15.38 -0.28 -20.91
CA LYS A 429 16.11 -0.56 -22.16
C LYS A 429 17.21 0.48 -22.36
N ASN A 430 18.38 0.07 -22.88
CA ASN A 430 19.49 0.95 -23.23
C ASN A 430 20.36 0.35 -24.33
N ASP A 431 19.86 0.38 -25.56
CA ASP A 431 20.55 -0.19 -26.73
C ASP A 431 21.77 0.65 -27.09
N ASN A 432 22.87 -0.03 -27.40
CA ASN A 432 24.12 0.60 -27.77
C ASN A 432 24.64 1.67 -26.81
N SER A 433 24.26 1.56 -25.51
CA SER A 433 24.63 2.54 -24.48
C SER A 433 24.26 3.98 -24.88
N LEU A 434 23.02 4.17 -25.37
CA LEU A 434 22.48 5.50 -25.72
C LEU A 434 22.49 6.42 -24.50
N LEU A 435 22.17 5.89 -23.33
CA LEU A 435 22.30 6.57 -22.03
C LEU A 435 23.60 6.14 -21.33
N PRO A 436 24.27 7.04 -20.58
CA PRO A 436 23.91 8.43 -20.31
C PRO A 436 24.14 9.37 -21.51
N LEU A 437 23.33 10.45 -21.58
CA LEU A 437 23.46 11.46 -22.59
C LEU A 437 24.62 12.43 -22.30
N SER A 438 25.30 12.88 -23.35
CA SER A 438 26.27 13.98 -23.21
C SER A 438 25.56 15.26 -22.76
N LYS A 439 26.14 16.01 -21.83
CA LYS A 439 25.64 17.32 -21.39
C LYS A 439 25.60 18.37 -22.50
N ASP A 440 26.34 18.16 -23.59
CA ASP A 440 26.36 19.02 -24.78
C ASP A 440 25.36 18.56 -25.85
N ALA A 441 24.67 17.43 -25.67
CA ALA A 441 23.70 16.94 -26.63
C ALA A 441 22.55 17.94 -26.84
N ARG A 442 22.13 18.07 -28.09
CA ARG A 442 20.91 18.83 -28.46
C ARG A 442 19.71 17.92 -28.28
N ILE A 443 18.94 18.17 -27.25
CA ILE A 443 17.77 17.38 -26.86
C ILE A 443 16.52 18.03 -27.43
N LEU A 444 15.71 17.30 -28.19
CA LEU A 444 14.33 17.63 -28.44
C LEU A 444 13.46 16.93 -27.41
N LEU A 445 12.80 17.68 -26.54
CA LEU A 445 11.83 17.16 -25.59
C LEU A 445 10.41 17.31 -26.14
N VAL A 446 9.62 16.25 -26.07
CA VAL A 446 8.21 16.20 -26.51
C VAL A 446 7.37 15.37 -25.52
N GLY A 447 6.06 15.40 -25.73
CA GLY A 447 5.11 14.57 -24.99
C GLY A 447 4.35 15.33 -23.91
N PRO A 448 3.16 14.81 -23.51
CA PRO A 448 2.25 15.52 -22.61
C PRO A 448 2.76 15.57 -21.17
N ASN A 449 3.68 14.68 -20.77
CA ASN A 449 4.25 14.60 -19.42
C ASN A 449 5.53 15.44 -19.26
N ALA A 450 6.01 16.06 -20.34
CA ALA A 450 7.31 16.76 -20.35
C ALA A 450 7.36 17.99 -19.41
N ASN A 451 6.26 18.70 -19.25
CA ASN A 451 6.21 19.97 -18.50
C ASN A 451 4.95 20.05 -17.63
N SER A 452 4.82 19.08 -16.69
CA SER A 452 3.68 18.98 -15.79
C SER A 452 4.11 18.34 -14.45
N MET A 453 3.88 19.02 -13.34
CA MET A 453 4.11 18.49 -12.01
C MET A 453 3.02 17.51 -11.59
N ARG A 454 1.78 17.71 -12.05
CA ARG A 454 0.67 16.83 -11.68
C ARG A 454 0.86 15.41 -12.21
N THR A 455 1.49 15.25 -13.39
CA THR A 455 1.78 13.91 -13.93
C THR A 455 2.89 13.21 -13.19
N LEU A 456 3.86 13.94 -12.61
CA LEU A 456 4.90 13.38 -11.76
C LEU A 456 4.37 12.96 -10.39
N GLY A 457 3.41 13.70 -9.82
CA GLY A 457 2.85 13.42 -8.50
C GLY A 457 1.76 12.36 -8.49
N GLY A 458 0.90 12.32 -9.52
CA GLY A 458 -0.27 11.45 -9.56
C GLY A 458 -1.42 11.95 -8.69
N GLY A 459 -2.35 11.06 -8.34
CA GLY A 459 -3.45 11.33 -7.41
C GLY A 459 -2.97 11.46 -5.97
N TRP A 460 -3.88 11.80 -5.04
CA TRP A 460 -3.57 12.08 -3.63
C TRP A 460 -2.42 13.10 -3.46
N ASN A 461 -2.38 14.11 -4.32
CA ASN A 461 -1.29 15.09 -4.38
C ASN A 461 -1.86 16.51 -4.37
N TYR A 462 -1.90 17.16 -3.20
CA TYR A 462 -2.52 18.45 -2.88
C TYR A 462 -4.06 18.47 -3.03
N THR A 463 -4.62 17.66 -3.90
CA THR A 463 -6.05 17.37 -4.06
C THR A 463 -6.23 15.88 -4.27
N TRP A 464 -7.47 15.38 -4.14
CA TRP A 464 -7.78 13.97 -4.36
C TRP A 464 -7.32 13.50 -5.77
N GLN A 465 -7.62 14.26 -6.81
CA GLN A 465 -7.24 13.90 -8.19
C GLN A 465 -5.83 14.37 -8.60
N GLY A 466 -5.10 15.10 -7.73
CA GLY A 466 -3.77 15.61 -8.02
C GLY A 466 -3.71 16.75 -9.04
N ASP A 467 -4.87 17.28 -9.44
CA ASP A 467 -5.00 18.27 -10.51
C ASP A 467 -4.47 19.66 -10.12
N ALA A 468 -4.38 19.98 -8.84
CA ALA A 468 -3.83 21.23 -8.35
C ALA A 468 -2.28 21.27 -8.32
N ALA A 469 -1.60 20.14 -8.55
CA ALA A 469 -0.14 20.09 -8.47
C ALA A 469 0.58 20.93 -9.57
N ASP A 470 -0.11 21.33 -10.65
CA ASP A 470 0.43 22.30 -11.62
C ASP A 470 0.29 23.77 -11.16
N TYR A 471 -0.36 24.04 -10.02
CA TYR A 471 -0.49 25.41 -9.51
C TYR A 471 0.81 25.86 -8.85
N PRO A 472 1.38 27.02 -9.27
CA PRO A 472 2.65 27.52 -8.71
C PRO A 472 2.65 27.68 -7.18
N ALA A 473 1.47 27.89 -6.58
CA ALA A 473 1.32 27.98 -5.13
C ALA A 473 1.77 26.70 -4.39
N PHE A 474 1.67 25.52 -5.04
CA PHE A 474 2.06 24.24 -4.45
C PHE A 474 3.42 23.76 -4.95
N THR A 475 3.71 23.92 -6.22
CA THR A 475 4.85 23.27 -6.89
C THR A 475 5.81 24.21 -7.60
N GLY A 476 5.59 25.52 -7.56
CA GLY A 476 6.45 26.50 -8.24
C GLY A 476 7.92 26.53 -7.80
N GLN A 477 8.29 25.76 -6.78
CA GLN A 477 9.67 25.57 -6.30
C GLN A 477 10.32 24.27 -6.81
N TYR A 478 9.56 23.38 -7.48
CA TYR A 478 10.03 22.09 -7.99
C TYR A 478 10.13 22.12 -9.51
N ASN A 479 10.97 21.27 -10.06
CA ASN A 479 11.23 21.22 -11.48
C ASN A 479 10.39 20.13 -12.17
N THR A 480 9.68 20.50 -13.24
CA THR A 480 9.17 19.54 -14.23
C THR A 480 10.33 18.81 -14.93
N ILE A 481 10.03 17.76 -15.73
CA ILE A 481 11.08 17.09 -16.53
C ILE A 481 11.80 18.13 -17.43
N TYR A 482 11.04 19.03 -18.07
CA TYR A 482 11.62 20.10 -18.91
C TYR A 482 12.56 21.01 -18.14
N GLU A 483 12.11 21.53 -17.01
CA GLU A 483 12.90 22.45 -16.19
C GLU A 483 14.14 21.77 -15.63
N ALA A 484 14.01 20.54 -15.13
CA ALA A 484 15.12 19.77 -14.61
C ALA A 484 16.18 19.45 -15.68
N LEU A 485 15.77 19.03 -16.89
CA LEU A 485 16.71 18.80 -18.00
C LEU A 485 17.51 20.05 -18.34
N LYS A 486 16.91 21.23 -18.31
CA LYS A 486 17.62 22.51 -18.54
C LYS A 486 18.67 22.83 -17.47
N THR A 487 18.59 22.25 -16.29
CA THR A 487 19.63 22.42 -15.26
C THR A 487 20.87 21.59 -15.54
N LYS A 488 20.76 20.49 -16.30
CA LYS A 488 21.83 19.52 -16.55
C LYS A 488 22.38 19.57 -17.97
N PHE A 489 21.59 19.96 -18.96
CA PHE A 489 21.94 19.97 -20.38
C PHE A 489 21.92 21.39 -20.95
N LYS A 490 22.87 21.70 -21.83
CA LYS A 490 23.02 23.04 -22.41
C LYS A 490 21.96 23.37 -23.45
N ASN A 491 21.46 22.36 -24.17
CA ASN A 491 20.60 22.56 -25.34
C ASN A 491 19.35 21.67 -25.21
N VAL A 492 18.27 22.20 -24.69
CA VAL A 492 16.99 21.52 -24.54
C VAL A 492 15.89 22.35 -25.23
N ASP A 493 15.37 21.84 -26.33
CA ASP A 493 14.22 22.39 -27.03
C ASP A 493 12.96 21.63 -26.67
N TYR A 494 11.93 22.31 -26.14
CA TYR A 494 10.64 21.70 -25.82
C TYR A 494 9.58 22.11 -26.85
N VAL A 495 8.93 21.12 -27.48
CA VAL A 495 7.88 21.31 -28.48
C VAL A 495 6.58 20.69 -28.02
N PRO A 496 5.61 21.50 -27.51
CA PRO A 496 4.34 21.03 -26.94
C PRO A 496 3.31 20.72 -28.04
N VAL A 497 3.45 19.57 -28.71
CA VAL A 497 2.53 19.14 -29.80
C VAL A 497 1.44 18.18 -29.31
N LEU A 498 1.47 17.79 -28.07
CA LEU A 498 0.47 16.93 -27.45
C LEU A 498 0.36 17.30 -25.97
N ASN A 499 -0.87 17.54 -25.49
CA ASN A 499 -1.15 17.91 -24.10
C ASN A 499 -2.41 17.21 -23.61
N TYR A 500 -2.58 17.09 -22.29
CA TYR A 500 -3.85 16.68 -21.69
C TYR A 500 -4.85 17.85 -21.66
N LYS A 501 -6.12 17.58 -21.97
CA LYS A 501 -7.18 18.58 -21.90
C LYS A 501 -7.50 18.92 -20.45
N LYS A 502 -7.57 20.22 -20.16
CA LYS A 502 -8.01 20.69 -18.84
C LYS A 502 -9.51 20.42 -18.65
N HIS A 503 -9.90 20.07 -17.42
CA HIS A 503 -11.30 19.85 -17.02
C HIS A 503 -12.04 18.80 -17.88
N ALA A 504 -11.34 17.80 -18.38
CA ALA A 504 -11.86 16.70 -19.17
C ALA A 504 -11.49 15.35 -18.52
N HIS A 505 -11.96 14.23 -19.06
CA HIS A 505 -11.53 12.91 -18.65
C HIS A 505 -10.01 12.80 -18.68
N PHE A 506 -9.39 12.09 -17.74
CA PHE A 506 -7.93 12.06 -17.60
C PHE A 506 -7.20 11.57 -18.86
N GLU A 507 -7.81 10.68 -19.68
CA GLU A 507 -7.25 10.25 -20.97
C GLU A 507 -7.48 11.24 -22.12
N ALA A 508 -8.21 12.34 -21.90
CA ALA A 508 -8.51 13.27 -22.98
C ALA A 508 -7.29 14.13 -23.35
N GLU A 509 -6.88 14.03 -24.60
CA GLU A 509 -5.70 14.73 -25.14
C GLU A 509 -6.07 15.77 -26.18
N GLU A 510 -5.22 16.77 -26.31
CA GLU A 510 -5.26 17.80 -27.32
C GLU A 510 -4.06 17.64 -28.26
N ARG A 511 -4.35 17.12 -29.46
CA ARG A 511 -3.34 16.88 -30.50
C ARG A 511 -3.09 18.12 -31.31
N GLY A 512 -1.84 18.59 -31.33
CA GLY A 512 -1.35 19.61 -32.22
C GLY A 512 -0.75 19.05 -33.51
N ASP A 513 0.02 19.88 -34.20
CA ASP A 513 0.68 19.54 -35.48
C ASP A 513 2.04 18.86 -35.18
N TYR A 514 2.12 17.53 -35.36
CA TYR A 514 3.34 16.76 -35.16
C TYR A 514 4.46 17.13 -36.16
N ALA A 515 4.16 17.73 -37.30
CA ALA A 515 5.18 18.22 -38.25
C ALA A 515 6.13 19.24 -37.60
N LYS A 516 5.67 19.99 -36.59
CA LYS A 516 6.52 20.92 -35.84
C LYS A 516 7.62 20.15 -35.06
N ALA A 517 7.26 19.08 -34.36
CA ALA A 517 8.20 18.24 -33.63
C ALA A 517 9.15 17.51 -34.60
N VAL A 518 8.63 16.96 -35.70
CA VAL A 518 9.45 16.28 -36.73
C VAL A 518 10.46 17.27 -37.36
N ASN A 519 10.07 18.52 -37.60
CA ASN A 519 11.01 19.51 -38.12
C ASN A 519 12.07 19.92 -37.09
N ALA A 520 11.69 20.10 -35.82
CA ALA A 520 12.65 20.37 -34.74
C ALA A 520 13.64 19.22 -34.55
N ALA A 521 13.20 17.96 -34.69
CA ALA A 521 14.04 16.77 -34.56
C ALA A 521 15.24 16.74 -35.53
N ARG A 522 15.15 17.42 -36.67
CA ARG A 522 16.26 17.49 -37.64
C ARG A 522 17.53 18.11 -37.04
N ASN A 523 17.35 19.08 -36.14
CA ASN A 523 18.44 19.76 -35.46
C ASN A 523 18.87 19.11 -34.12
N ALA A 524 18.12 18.15 -33.65
CA ALA A 524 18.43 17.43 -32.40
C ALA A 524 19.44 16.29 -32.65
N ASP A 525 20.18 15.95 -31.61
CA ASP A 525 21.01 14.75 -31.56
C ASP A 525 20.23 13.55 -31.02
N VAL A 526 19.29 13.82 -30.11
CA VAL A 526 18.42 12.84 -29.48
C VAL A 526 17.03 13.41 -29.20
N ILE A 527 16.01 12.57 -29.28
CA ILE A 527 14.63 12.89 -28.92
C ILE A 527 14.33 12.25 -27.56
N VAL A 528 13.84 13.04 -26.61
CA VAL A 528 13.29 12.55 -25.34
C VAL A 528 11.78 12.73 -25.40
N ALA A 529 11.03 11.63 -25.37
CA ALA A 529 9.57 11.62 -25.42
C ALA A 529 9.01 11.24 -24.05
N ALA A 530 8.54 12.22 -23.28
CA ALA A 530 7.88 12.03 -22.00
C ALA A 530 6.39 11.74 -22.21
N ILE A 531 6.04 10.47 -22.09
CA ILE A 531 4.71 9.90 -22.39
C ILE A 531 4.19 9.12 -21.20
N GLY A 532 2.92 8.74 -21.20
CA GLY A 532 2.30 7.96 -20.15
C GLY A 532 0.89 8.37 -19.84
N GLU A 533 0.60 8.61 -18.57
CA GLU A 533 -0.75 8.94 -18.08
C GLU A 533 -0.81 10.36 -17.50
N ASN A 534 -2.01 10.94 -17.56
CA ASN A 534 -2.36 12.11 -16.75
C ASN A 534 -2.65 11.65 -15.32
N THR A 535 -2.79 12.61 -14.40
CA THR A 535 -3.21 12.29 -13.02
C THR A 535 -4.66 11.83 -12.95
N TYR A 536 -4.92 10.89 -12.06
CA TYR A 536 -6.23 10.37 -11.69
C TYR A 536 -6.14 9.68 -10.32
N CYS A 537 -7.31 9.50 -9.70
CA CYS A 537 -7.44 8.71 -8.48
C CYS A 537 -8.73 7.91 -8.52
N GLU A 538 -8.70 6.66 -8.02
CA GLU A 538 -9.85 5.79 -7.84
C GLU A 538 -10.69 5.60 -9.12
N THR A 539 -12.02 5.54 -8.99
CA THR A 539 -12.99 5.31 -10.08
C THR A 539 -12.79 6.22 -11.30
N VAL A 540 -12.29 7.45 -11.11
CA VAL A 540 -11.98 8.38 -12.21
C VAL A 540 -10.91 7.80 -13.14
N GLY A 541 -10.01 6.98 -12.61
CA GLY A 541 -8.96 6.29 -13.36
C GLY A 541 -9.39 4.98 -14.04
N ASN A 542 -10.67 4.59 -14.02
CA ASN A 542 -11.14 3.40 -14.73
C ASN A 542 -10.90 3.51 -16.24
N ILE A 543 -10.45 2.43 -16.85
CA ILE A 543 -10.16 2.33 -18.29
C ILE A 543 -10.87 1.14 -18.93
N ASN A 544 -11.06 1.20 -20.24
CA ASN A 544 -11.57 0.08 -21.05
C ASN A 544 -10.45 -0.62 -21.83
N ASP A 545 -9.31 0.03 -22.03
CA ASP A 545 -8.17 -0.49 -22.77
C ASP A 545 -6.86 -0.05 -22.08
N ILE A 546 -6.01 -1.02 -21.78
CA ILE A 546 -4.72 -0.78 -21.15
C ILE A 546 -3.64 -0.28 -22.13
N SER A 547 -3.93 -0.18 -23.43
CA SER A 547 -3.00 0.38 -24.42
C SER A 547 -2.67 1.83 -24.10
N LEU A 548 -1.43 2.24 -24.32
CA LEU A 548 -1.07 3.66 -24.31
C LEU A 548 -1.87 4.40 -25.37
N SER A 549 -2.21 5.66 -25.13
CA SER A 549 -2.96 6.52 -26.07
C SER A 549 -2.43 6.44 -27.50
N SER A 550 -3.35 6.32 -28.47
CA SER A 550 -2.98 6.30 -29.88
C SER A 550 -2.27 7.59 -30.32
N ASN A 551 -2.63 8.76 -29.78
CA ASN A 551 -1.95 10.01 -30.07
C ASN A 551 -0.48 9.99 -29.63
N GLN A 552 -0.20 9.46 -28.44
CA GLN A 552 1.17 9.34 -27.94
C GLN A 552 1.99 8.35 -28.80
N ARG A 553 1.39 7.20 -29.13
CA ARG A 553 2.03 6.20 -30.02
C ARG A 553 2.28 6.75 -31.43
N ASP A 554 1.34 7.49 -32.01
CA ASP A 554 1.49 8.15 -33.30
C ASP A 554 2.61 9.20 -33.28
N LEU A 555 2.70 10.01 -32.21
CA LEU A 555 3.80 10.98 -32.06
C LEU A 555 5.17 10.28 -32.10
N VAL A 556 5.35 9.20 -31.38
CA VAL A 556 6.62 8.43 -31.38
C VAL A 556 6.91 7.85 -32.76
N LYS A 557 5.89 7.28 -33.45
CA LYS A 557 6.04 6.75 -34.82
C LYS A 557 6.43 7.82 -35.85
N GLU A 558 5.84 9.02 -35.77
CA GLU A 558 6.21 10.13 -36.63
C GLU A 558 7.65 10.61 -36.40
N LEU A 559 8.05 10.68 -35.13
CA LEU A 559 9.42 11.05 -34.77
C LEU A 559 10.46 9.99 -35.20
N ALA A 560 10.12 8.71 -35.11
CA ALA A 560 10.99 7.62 -35.53
C ALA A 560 11.37 7.70 -37.01
N LYS A 561 10.50 8.26 -37.89
CA LYS A 561 10.80 8.48 -39.31
C LYS A 561 11.97 9.42 -39.56
N THR A 562 12.37 10.21 -38.56
CA THR A 562 13.52 11.14 -38.66
C THR A 562 14.86 10.39 -38.56
N GLY A 563 14.88 9.12 -38.12
CA GLY A 563 16.09 8.33 -37.88
C GLY A 563 16.92 8.79 -36.68
N LYS A 564 16.41 9.72 -35.87
CA LYS A 564 17.09 10.15 -34.64
C LYS A 564 16.87 9.14 -33.52
N PRO A 565 17.86 8.93 -32.63
CA PRO A 565 17.67 8.12 -31.43
C PRO A 565 16.53 8.65 -30.56
N ILE A 566 15.71 7.76 -30.02
CA ILE A 566 14.58 8.11 -29.15
C ILE A 566 14.81 7.50 -27.77
N VAL A 567 14.65 8.33 -26.73
CA VAL A 567 14.53 7.92 -25.33
C VAL A 567 13.07 8.10 -24.93
N LEU A 568 12.40 7.01 -24.57
CA LEU A 568 11.05 7.08 -23.99
C LEU A 568 11.16 7.24 -22.47
N ILE A 569 10.47 8.23 -21.93
CA ILE A 569 10.26 8.40 -20.50
C ILE A 569 8.80 8.05 -20.23
N LEU A 570 8.58 6.94 -19.52
CA LEU A 570 7.26 6.43 -19.16
C LEU A 570 6.89 6.98 -17.78
N ASN A 571 6.00 7.97 -17.75
CA ASN A 571 5.45 8.55 -16.52
C ASN A 571 4.00 8.07 -16.38
N GLU A 572 3.81 6.98 -15.67
CA GLU A 572 2.53 6.27 -15.62
C GLU A 572 2.30 5.62 -14.24
N GLY A 573 1.07 5.65 -13.77
CA GLY A 573 0.69 5.06 -12.49
C GLY A 573 0.44 3.53 -12.57
N ARG A 574 0.14 3.03 -13.77
CA ARG A 574 0.01 1.61 -14.10
C ARG A 574 0.67 1.37 -15.46
N PRO A 575 1.13 0.14 -15.75
CA PRO A 575 1.76 -0.15 -17.03
C PRO A 575 0.77 0.00 -18.18
N ARG A 576 1.19 0.70 -19.26
CA ARG A 576 0.40 0.87 -20.49
C ARG A 576 1.06 0.11 -21.65
N VAL A 577 0.31 -0.71 -22.38
CA VAL A 577 0.86 -1.50 -23.51
C VAL A 577 1.40 -0.57 -24.59
N LEU A 578 2.67 -0.76 -24.95
CA LEU A 578 3.44 0.05 -25.88
C LEU A 578 4.30 -0.78 -26.86
N ASN A 579 3.90 -2.02 -27.11
CA ASN A 579 4.66 -3.01 -27.90
C ASN A 579 4.97 -2.59 -29.34
N ASP A 580 4.24 -1.63 -29.91
CA ASP A 580 4.40 -1.11 -31.27
C ASP A 580 5.35 0.10 -31.35
N ILE A 581 5.71 0.70 -30.22
CA ILE A 581 6.63 1.85 -30.15
C ILE A 581 7.92 1.53 -29.38
N GLU A 582 7.92 0.56 -28.49
CA GLU A 582 9.14 0.14 -27.77
C GLU A 582 10.28 -0.24 -28.70
N PRO A 583 10.08 -0.98 -29.82
CA PRO A 583 11.17 -1.29 -30.76
C PRO A 583 11.77 -0.07 -31.47
N LEU A 584 11.07 1.07 -31.48
CA LEU A 584 11.52 2.31 -32.10
C LEU A 584 12.42 3.13 -31.17
N ALA A 585 12.48 2.78 -29.88
CA ALA A 585 13.29 3.48 -28.90
C ALA A 585 14.63 2.82 -28.69
N GLY A 586 15.70 3.62 -28.61
CA GLY A 586 17.03 3.18 -28.21
C GLY A 586 17.18 3.05 -26.69
N ALA A 587 16.41 3.81 -25.92
CA ALA A 587 16.33 3.66 -24.47
C ALA A 587 14.91 3.88 -23.96
N VAL A 588 14.56 3.21 -22.85
CA VAL A 588 13.28 3.35 -22.17
C VAL A 588 13.53 3.45 -20.67
N VAL A 589 12.99 4.49 -20.05
CA VAL A 589 13.04 4.73 -18.62
C VAL A 589 11.62 4.82 -18.09
N SER A 590 11.28 4.04 -17.09
CA SER A 590 10.03 4.21 -16.32
C SER A 590 10.32 5.06 -15.09
N VAL A 591 9.65 6.19 -14.99
CA VAL A 591 9.75 7.06 -13.81
C VAL A 591 8.60 6.80 -12.84
N LEU A 592 7.60 5.99 -13.24
CA LEU A 592 6.40 5.75 -12.46
C LEU A 592 5.72 7.08 -12.08
N LEU A 593 5.50 7.31 -10.78
CA LEU A 593 5.03 8.57 -10.21
C LEU A 593 6.04 9.03 -9.15
N PRO A 594 7.13 9.73 -9.56
CA PRO A 594 8.31 9.95 -8.72
C PRO A 594 8.17 11.14 -7.74
N GLY A 595 7.01 11.83 -7.74
CA GLY A 595 6.74 12.95 -6.84
C GLY A 595 7.50 14.23 -7.21
N ASN A 596 7.61 15.14 -6.24
CA ASN A 596 8.09 16.51 -6.49
C ASN A 596 9.56 16.60 -6.93
N TYR A 597 10.38 15.61 -6.58
CA TYR A 597 11.82 15.60 -6.91
C TYR A 597 12.18 14.70 -8.10
N GLY A 598 11.18 14.08 -8.73
CA GLY A 598 11.38 13.13 -9.82
C GLY A 598 12.00 13.75 -11.07
N GLY A 599 11.63 14.99 -11.44
CA GLY A 599 12.25 15.67 -12.55
C GLY A 599 13.76 15.85 -12.39
N ASP A 600 14.19 16.27 -11.19
CA ASP A 600 15.62 16.48 -10.86
C ASP A 600 16.38 15.14 -10.79
N ALA A 601 15.76 14.11 -10.23
CA ALA A 601 16.31 12.76 -10.18
C ALA A 601 16.53 12.21 -11.60
N LEU A 602 15.51 12.28 -12.45
CA LEU A 602 15.58 11.86 -13.85
C LEU A 602 16.71 12.57 -14.60
N ALA A 603 16.81 13.90 -14.45
CA ALA A 603 17.83 14.69 -15.13
C ALA A 603 19.26 14.27 -14.72
N ALA A 604 19.48 13.98 -13.42
CA ALA A 604 20.74 13.48 -12.91
C ALA A 604 21.08 12.07 -13.43
N LEU A 605 20.08 11.20 -13.52
CA LEU A 605 20.22 9.87 -14.09
C LEU A 605 20.54 9.92 -15.59
N LEU A 606 19.79 10.71 -16.37
CA LEU A 606 19.98 10.80 -17.82
C LEU A 606 21.34 11.38 -18.22
N CYS A 607 21.94 12.28 -17.42
CA CYS A 607 23.27 12.82 -17.66
C CYS A 607 24.42 12.01 -17.05
N GLY A 608 24.11 10.92 -16.32
CA GLY A 608 25.10 10.02 -15.71
C GLY A 608 25.80 10.60 -14.46
N GLU A 609 25.25 11.63 -13.84
CA GLU A 609 25.70 12.06 -12.51
C GLU A 609 25.32 11.04 -11.44
N GLU A 610 24.18 10.37 -11.64
CA GLU A 610 23.68 9.27 -10.84
C GLU A 610 23.46 8.03 -11.71
N ASN A 611 23.34 6.86 -11.09
CA ASN A 611 23.18 5.58 -11.77
C ASN A 611 21.84 4.94 -11.41
N PHE A 612 21.16 4.36 -12.40
CA PHE A 612 19.92 3.62 -12.20
C PHE A 612 20.11 2.41 -11.31
N SER A 613 19.15 2.17 -10.42
CA SER A 613 19.14 1.01 -9.54
C SER A 613 17.72 0.48 -9.26
N GLY A 614 16.70 1.12 -9.81
CA GLY A 614 15.32 0.69 -9.70
C GLY A 614 15.07 -0.61 -10.48
N LYS A 615 14.10 -1.41 -10.00
CA LYS A 615 13.61 -2.62 -10.67
C LYS A 615 12.09 -2.64 -10.64
N LEU A 616 11.44 -3.18 -11.67
CA LEU A 616 9.98 -3.23 -11.75
C LEU A 616 9.39 -4.06 -10.60
N PRO A 617 8.45 -3.51 -9.80
CA PRO A 617 7.76 -4.24 -8.75
C PRO A 617 6.49 -4.97 -9.25
N TYR A 618 6.35 -5.06 -10.57
CA TYR A 618 5.26 -5.76 -11.26
C TYR A 618 5.73 -6.29 -12.61
N THR A 619 4.97 -7.24 -13.15
CA THR A 619 5.15 -7.74 -14.52
C THR A 619 4.54 -6.75 -15.51
N TYR A 620 5.36 -6.17 -16.39
CA TYR A 620 4.90 -5.21 -17.40
C TYR A 620 4.26 -5.95 -18.60
N PRO A 621 2.95 -5.75 -18.91
CA PRO A 621 2.27 -6.50 -19.95
C PRO A 621 2.74 -6.09 -21.34
N LYS A 622 2.91 -7.07 -22.23
CA LYS A 622 3.21 -6.83 -23.63
C LYS A 622 1.97 -6.69 -24.51
N TYR A 623 0.89 -7.34 -24.13
CA TYR A 623 -0.37 -7.39 -24.86
C TYR A 623 -1.55 -7.16 -23.93
N VAL A 624 -2.64 -6.58 -24.45
CA VAL A 624 -3.81 -6.16 -23.67
C VAL A 624 -4.53 -7.28 -22.91
N ASN A 625 -4.36 -8.53 -23.31
CA ASN A 625 -4.96 -9.69 -22.63
C ASN A 625 -3.92 -10.63 -21.97
N ARG A 626 -2.71 -10.11 -21.69
CA ARG A 626 -1.63 -10.81 -21.00
C ARG A 626 -1.31 -10.13 -19.68
N LEU A 627 -2.31 -10.11 -18.80
CA LEU A 627 -2.26 -9.49 -17.48
C LEU A 627 -1.88 -10.53 -16.42
N ASN A 628 -0.77 -11.22 -16.63
CA ASN A 628 -0.23 -12.20 -15.69
C ASN A 628 0.77 -11.56 -14.72
N THR A 629 0.90 -12.17 -13.55
CA THR A 629 1.94 -11.86 -12.59
C THR A 629 3.15 -12.77 -12.77
N TYR A 630 4.29 -12.46 -12.15
CA TYR A 630 5.54 -13.22 -12.31
C TYR A 630 5.45 -14.64 -11.71
N ASP A 631 4.52 -14.88 -10.77
CA ASP A 631 4.28 -16.13 -10.04
C ASP A 631 3.16 -16.98 -10.67
N TYR A 632 2.99 -16.90 -11.98
CA TYR A 632 2.02 -17.70 -12.74
C TYR A 632 2.28 -19.21 -12.58
N LYS A 633 1.31 -20.04 -12.98
CA LYS A 633 1.46 -21.51 -12.98
C LYS A 633 2.17 -21.97 -14.27
N LEU A 634 3.09 -22.94 -14.16
CA LEU A 634 3.79 -23.48 -15.35
C LEU A 634 2.81 -23.97 -16.43
N CYS A 635 1.65 -24.50 -16.05
CA CYS A 635 0.61 -24.96 -16.98
C CYS A 635 -0.06 -23.82 -17.78
N GLU A 636 0.09 -22.56 -17.37
CA GLU A 636 -0.39 -21.41 -18.13
C GLU A 636 0.53 -21.06 -19.31
N ASN A 637 1.76 -21.55 -19.30
CA ASN A 637 2.74 -21.36 -20.37
C ASN A 637 2.64 -22.51 -21.37
N SER A 638 1.70 -22.42 -22.32
CA SER A 638 1.52 -23.47 -23.33
C SER A 638 2.62 -23.44 -24.37
N ALA A 639 3.34 -24.57 -24.51
CA ALA A 639 4.27 -24.76 -25.60
C ALA A 639 3.51 -24.91 -26.94
N THR A 640 4.09 -24.37 -28.03
CA THR A 640 3.61 -24.59 -29.39
C THR A 640 3.71 -26.08 -29.72
N VAL A 641 2.60 -26.69 -30.17
CA VAL A 641 2.60 -28.06 -30.67
C VAL A 641 2.90 -28.00 -32.16
N GLU A 642 4.13 -28.34 -32.52
CA GLU A 642 4.61 -28.27 -33.91
C GLU A 642 3.78 -29.19 -34.81
N GLY A 643 3.32 -28.68 -35.94
CA GLY A 643 2.59 -29.40 -36.98
C GLY A 643 1.09 -29.49 -36.83
N LEU A 644 0.54 -29.38 -35.61
CA LEU A 644 -0.93 -29.48 -35.37
C LEU A 644 -1.54 -28.09 -35.08
N TYR A 645 -0.87 -27.26 -34.26
CA TYR A 645 -1.32 -25.93 -33.87
C TYR A 645 -0.13 -24.99 -33.91
N ASN A 646 0.06 -24.32 -35.02
CA ASN A 646 1.15 -23.39 -35.23
C ASN A 646 0.76 -21.99 -34.67
N TYR A 647 0.60 -21.88 -33.37
CA TYR A 647 0.33 -20.61 -32.70
C TYR A 647 1.35 -20.33 -31.60
N ASN A 648 1.60 -19.04 -31.38
CA ASN A 648 2.49 -18.56 -30.32
C ASN A 648 1.67 -18.05 -29.15
N ALA A 649 1.55 -18.84 -28.10
CA ALA A 649 0.73 -18.54 -26.91
C ALA A 649 1.51 -18.79 -25.61
N ASN A 650 2.72 -18.28 -25.53
CA ASN A 650 3.53 -18.33 -24.31
C ASN A 650 3.24 -17.15 -23.36
N MET A 651 3.66 -17.30 -22.11
CA MET A 651 3.55 -16.26 -21.08
C MET A 651 4.63 -15.18 -21.29
N THR A 652 4.39 -14.27 -22.24
CA THR A 652 5.31 -13.20 -22.62
C THR A 652 4.91 -11.90 -21.96
N SER A 653 5.83 -11.29 -21.21
CA SER A 653 5.75 -9.91 -20.74
C SER A 653 6.59 -8.98 -21.61
N GLN A 654 6.35 -7.67 -21.55
CA GLN A 654 7.27 -6.67 -22.12
C GLN A 654 8.56 -6.66 -21.29
N TRP A 655 8.42 -6.56 -19.98
CA TRP A 655 9.51 -6.72 -19.00
C TRP A 655 9.00 -7.50 -17.78
N PRO A 656 9.78 -8.45 -17.26
CA PRO A 656 9.35 -9.23 -16.09
C PRO A 656 9.50 -8.44 -14.79
N PHE A 657 8.80 -8.89 -13.74
CA PHE A 657 9.04 -8.46 -12.36
C PHE A 657 10.53 -8.58 -12.00
N GLY A 658 11.08 -7.58 -11.34
CA GLY A 658 12.50 -7.48 -10.98
C GLY A 658 13.41 -7.02 -12.12
N HIS A 659 12.86 -6.69 -13.32
CA HIS A 659 13.64 -6.14 -14.40
C HIS A 659 14.04 -4.68 -14.15
N GLY A 660 15.30 -4.36 -14.40
CA GLY A 660 15.86 -3.02 -14.35
C GLY A 660 17.35 -3.09 -14.66
N LEU A 661 17.82 -2.17 -15.50
CA LEU A 661 19.22 -2.06 -15.95
C LEU A 661 19.96 -1.00 -15.14
N SER A 662 21.27 -0.99 -15.29
CA SER A 662 22.20 -0.03 -14.69
C SER A 662 23.25 0.40 -15.72
N TYR A 663 23.96 1.49 -15.48
CA TYR A 663 25.14 1.87 -16.27
C TYR A 663 26.36 0.99 -15.98
N THR A 664 26.24 0.08 -15.01
CA THR A 664 27.22 -0.95 -14.72
C THR A 664 26.60 -2.34 -14.88
N THR A 665 27.41 -3.39 -14.75
CA THR A 665 26.96 -4.78 -14.84
C THR A 665 27.32 -5.52 -13.57
N PHE A 666 26.44 -6.46 -13.18
CA PHE A 666 26.63 -7.28 -11.99
C PHE A 666 26.68 -8.76 -12.39
N GLU A 667 27.61 -9.49 -11.80
CA GLU A 667 27.77 -10.93 -11.94
C GLU A 667 27.42 -11.60 -10.63
N TYR A 668 26.59 -12.63 -10.72
CA TYR A 668 26.22 -13.48 -9.60
C TYR A 668 27.00 -14.78 -9.68
N SER A 669 27.52 -15.25 -8.56
CA SER A 669 28.29 -16.49 -8.49
C SER A 669 28.20 -17.11 -7.10
N ASN A 670 28.59 -18.39 -6.98
CA ASN A 670 28.75 -19.05 -5.70
C ASN A 670 27.46 -19.09 -4.85
N LEU A 671 26.29 -19.26 -5.47
CA LEU A 671 25.06 -19.47 -4.70
C LEU A 671 25.15 -20.78 -3.93
N ARG A 672 24.99 -20.72 -2.62
CA ARG A 672 25.14 -21.85 -1.69
C ARG A 672 24.18 -21.75 -0.54
N ALA A 673 23.83 -22.89 0.03
CA ALA A 673 23.09 -22.98 1.30
C ALA A 673 23.99 -23.66 2.35
N ASP A 674 23.80 -23.30 3.63
CA ASP A 674 24.51 -23.95 4.76
C ASP A 674 24.12 -25.41 4.92
N LYS A 675 22.93 -25.78 4.44
CA LYS A 675 22.39 -27.15 4.43
C LYS A 675 21.62 -27.41 3.13
N THR A 676 21.75 -28.61 2.59
CA THR A 676 20.98 -29.07 1.42
C THR A 676 19.70 -29.80 1.83
N ASP A 677 19.71 -30.47 3.00
CA ASP A 677 18.55 -31.11 3.60
C ASP A 677 18.05 -30.28 4.80
N PHE A 678 16.76 -30.05 4.88
CA PHE A 678 16.15 -29.26 5.95
C PHE A 678 14.80 -29.84 6.40
N ASN A 679 14.30 -29.37 7.54
CA ASN A 679 13.00 -29.72 8.11
C ASN A 679 12.18 -28.46 8.35
N SER A 680 10.84 -28.61 8.52
CA SER A 680 10.01 -27.54 9.06
C SER A 680 10.60 -26.98 10.35
N GLY A 681 10.60 -25.65 10.48
CA GLY A 681 11.17 -24.92 11.61
C GLY A 681 12.68 -24.64 11.51
N ASP A 682 13.38 -25.19 10.51
CA ASP A 682 14.79 -24.82 10.26
C ASP A 682 14.91 -23.42 9.66
N VAL A 683 16.06 -22.78 9.90
CA VAL A 683 16.52 -21.61 9.14
C VAL A 683 17.61 -22.06 8.18
N ILE A 684 17.46 -21.72 6.91
CA ILE A 684 18.43 -22.01 5.85
C ILE A 684 19.20 -20.73 5.56
N GLU A 685 20.51 -20.72 5.77
CA GLU A 685 21.36 -19.62 5.38
C GLU A 685 21.73 -19.76 3.91
N VAL A 686 21.23 -18.83 3.07
CA VAL A 686 21.47 -18.83 1.62
C VAL A 686 22.37 -17.65 1.27
N SER A 687 23.54 -17.92 0.71
CA SER A 687 24.53 -16.90 0.37
C SER A 687 24.86 -16.89 -1.13
N VAL A 688 25.04 -15.70 -1.69
CA VAL A 688 25.48 -15.49 -3.08
C VAL A 688 26.52 -14.39 -3.14
N ASP A 689 27.51 -14.52 -4.00
CA ASP A 689 28.50 -13.48 -4.26
C ASP A 689 28.04 -12.61 -5.43
N VAL A 690 27.98 -11.29 -5.22
CA VAL A 690 27.60 -10.31 -6.23
C VAL A 690 28.80 -9.40 -6.50
N LYS A 691 29.20 -9.32 -7.77
CA LYS A 691 30.36 -8.53 -8.23
C LYS A 691 29.92 -7.45 -9.21
N ASN A 692 30.38 -6.23 -9.00
CA ASN A 692 30.29 -5.18 -10.01
C ASN A 692 31.40 -5.39 -11.06
N THR A 693 31.04 -5.84 -12.26
CA THR A 693 31.98 -6.11 -13.37
C THR A 693 32.14 -4.94 -14.33
N GLY A 694 31.35 -3.84 -14.12
CA GLY A 694 31.45 -2.66 -14.95
C GLY A 694 32.45 -1.61 -14.43
N LYS A 695 32.27 -0.37 -14.91
CA LYS A 695 33.27 0.71 -14.71
C LYS A 695 32.76 1.81 -13.75
N VAL A 696 31.50 1.79 -13.37
CA VAL A 696 30.90 2.80 -12.48
C VAL A 696 30.34 2.14 -11.24
N LYS A 697 30.27 2.91 -10.16
CA LYS A 697 29.61 2.48 -8.93
C LYS A 697 28.12 2.22 -9.20
N GLY A 698 27.55 1.18 -8.63
CA GLY A 698 26.14 0.87 -8.79
C GLY A 698 25.55 0.23 -7.56
N LYS A 699 24.21 0.31 -7.46
CA LYS A 699 23.41 -0.42 -6.48
C LYS A 699 22.67 -1.55 -7.19
N GLU A 700 22.67 -2.72 -6.59
CA GLU A 700 21.94 -3.89 -7.11
C GLU A 700 20.95 -4.40 -6.09
N SER A 701 19.73 -4.67 -6.54
CA SER A 701 18.71 -5.35 -5.73
C SER A 701 18.83 -6.85 -5.95
N VAL A 702 19.29 -7.55 -4.92
CA VAL A 702 19.53 -9.00 -4.93
C VAL A 702 18.24 -9.67 -4.47
N LEU A 703 17.61 -10.46 -5.36
CA LEU A 703 16.30 -11.08 -5.14
C LEU A 703 16.46 -12.59 -4.99
N LEU A 704 16.02 -13.16 -3.87
CA LEU A 704 16.01 -14.60 -3.63
C LEU A 704 14.64 -15.17 -3.97
N TYR A 705 14.62 -16.12 -4.91
CA TYR A 705 13.41 -16.84 -5.32
C TYR A 705 13.46 -18.31 -4.89
N SER A 706 12.28 -18.90 -4.64
CA SER A 706 12.10 -20.35 -4.56
C SER A 706 11.13 -20.84 -5.63
N SER A 707 11.34 -22.07 -6.09
CA SER A 707 10.38 -22.85 -6.86
C SER A 707 10.20 -24.20 -6.19
N ASP A 708 8.97 -24.54 -5.86
CA ASP A 708 8.62 -25.90 -5.45
C ASP A 708 8.56 -26.77 -6.72
N LEU A 709 9.31 -27.83 -6.78
CA LEU A 709 9.39 -28.64 -8.00
C LEU A 709 8.22 -29.61 -8.14
N TRP A 710 7.65 -30.08 -7.03
CA TRP A 710 6.51 -30.99 -6.98
C TRP A 710 5.70 -30.75 -5.71
N ALA A 711 4.44 -30.42 -5.84
CA ALA A 711 3.50 -30.24 -4.73
C ALA A 711 2.14 -30.89 -5.02
N THR A 712 1.37 -31.16 -3.99
CA THR A 712 -0.01 -31.66 -4.10
C THR A 712 -0.91 -30.67 -4.85
N LEU A 713 -0.67 -29.36 -4.70
CA LEU A 713 -1.30 -28.32 -5.48
C LEU A 713 -0.32 -27.79 -6.54
N THR A 714 -0.83 -27.44 -7.73
CA THR A 714 0.02 -26.87 -8.81
C THR A 714 0.84 -25.70 -8.29
N PRO A 715 2.18 -25.82 -8.24
CA PRO A 715 3.05 -24.79 -7.69
C PRO A 715 3.14 -23.57 -8.62
N ASP A 716 3.47 -22.43 -8.04
CA ASP A 716 3.85 -21.24 -8.80
C ASP A 716 5.21 -21.48 -9.48
N VAL A 717 5.45 -20.88 -10.65
CA VAL A 717 6.72 -21.01 -11.36
C VAL A 717 7.91 -20.61 -10.51
N ARG A 718 7.73 -19.59 -9.69
CA ARG A 718 8.67 -19.13 -8.66
C ARG A 718 7.95 -18.15 -7.71
N ARG A 719 8.51 -17.97 -6.52
CA ARG A 719 8.08 -16.96 -5.54
C ARG A 719 9.27 -16.20 -4.99
N LEU A 720 9.17 -14.90 -4.86
CA LEU A 720 10.12 -14.10 -4.10
C LEU A 720 10.04 -14.51 -2.62
N ARG A 721 11.20 -14.68 -1.98
CA ARG A 721 11.28 -15.03 -0.56
C ARG A 721 11.94 -13.95 0.26
N ASP A 722 12.93 -13.31 -0.33
CA ASP A 722 13.63 -12.20 0.33
C ASP A 722 14.32 -11.32 -0.71
N TYR A 723 14.72 -10.12 -0.31
CA TYR A 723 15.53 -9.23 -1.14
C TYR A 723 16.42 -8.33 -0.26
N THR A 724 17.50 -7.85 -0.84
CA THR A 724 18.34 -6.81 -0.24
C THR A 724 18.99 -5.96 -1.30
N LYS A 725 19.30 -4.71 -0.97
CA LYS A 725 19.99 -3.81 -1.88
C LYS A 725 21.42 -3.61 -1.43
N VAL A 726 22.39 -3.77 -2.35
CA VAL A 726 23.80 -3.60 -2.06
C VAL A 726 24.43 -2.59 -2.99
N GLU A 727 25.31 -1.73 -2.45
CA GLU A 727 26.12 -0.81 -3.25
C GLU A 727 27.51 -1.40 -3.46
N LEU A 728 28.03 -1.35 -4.69
CA LEU A 728 29.29 -1.96 -5.11
C LEU A 728 30.10 -0.98 -5.95
N LEU A 729 31.37 -0.80 -5.59
CA LEU A 729 32.37 -0.10 -6.41
C LEU A 729 32.78 -0.96 -7.61
N PRO A 730 33.35 -0.38 -8.70
CA PRO A 730 33.89 -1.14 -9.82
C PRO A 730 34.87 -2.21 -9.35
N GLY A 731 34.65 -3.46 -9.75
CA GLY A 731 35.47 -4.63 -9.38
C GLY A 731 35.19 -5.18 -7.96
N GLU A 732 34.40 -4.52 -7.14
CA GLU A 732 34.06 -4.98 -5.79
C GLU A 732 33.13 -6.18 -5.85
N THR A 733 33.35 -7.14 -4.93
CA THR A 733 32.48 -8.30 -4.69
C THR A 733 31.99 -8.26 -3.25
N LYS A 734 30.69 -8.46 -3.05
CA LYS A 734 30.07 -8.64 -1.72
C LYS A 734 29.33 -9.97 -1.68
N THR A 735 29.47 -10.69 -0.57
CA THR A 735 28.62 -11.82 -0.26
C THR A 735 27.34 -11.30 0.38
N VAL A 736 26.22 -11.64 -0.20
CA VAL A 736 24.87 -11.39 0.34
C VAL A 736 24.36 -12.68 0.96
N THR A 737 23.85 -12.58 2.19
CA THR A 737 23.32 -13.72 2.94
C THR A 737 21.87 -13.46 3.32
N PHE A 738 21.00 -14.42 3.05
CA PHE A 738 19.61 -14.48 3.44
C PHE A 738 19.37 -15.55 4.49
N HIS A 739 18.48 -15.30 5.43
CA HIS A 739 18.06 -16.25 6.46
C HIS A 739 16.62 -16.69 6.16
N LEU A 740 16.47 -17.72 5.35
CA LEU A 740 15.17 -18.23 4.90
C LEU A 740 14.61 -19.21 5.96
N ASN A 741 13.49 -18.85 6.59
CA ASN A 741 12.76 -19.82 7.39
C ASN A 741 12.19 -20.91 6.46
N ALA A 742 12.41 -22.17 6.77
CA ALA A 742 11.90 -23.28 5.97
C ALA A 742 10.37 -23.24 5.80
N ASP A 743 9.66 -22.80 6.85
CA ASP A 743 8.20 -22.67 6.82
C ASP A 743 7.69 -21.56 5.85
N ASP A 744 8.55 -20.62 5.41
CA ASP A 744 8.20 -19.65 4.38
C ASP A 744 8.08 -20.30 2.99
N LEU A 745 8.59 -21.53 2.81
CA LEU A 745 8.42 -22.31 1.58
C LEU A 745 7.04 -22.98 1.49
N ALA A 746 6.26 -22.99 2.56
CA ALA A 746 4.93 -23.57 2.61
C ALA A 746 3.94 -22.87 1.66
N TYR A 747 2.90 -23.59 1.28
CA TYR A 747 1.72 -23.08 0.60
C TYR A 747 0.46 -23.30 1.47
N VAL A 748 -0.66 -22.67 1.13
CA VAL A 748 -1.94 -22.88 1.83
C VAL A 748 -2.77 -23.94 1.10
N ASP A 749 -3.22 -24.99 1.82
CA ASP A 749 -4.05 -26.06 1.29
C ASP A 749 -5.55 -25.67 1.20
N HIS A 750 -6.40 -26.59 0.73
CA HIS A 750 -7.85 -26.38 0.65
C HIS A 750 -8.54 -26.29 2.01
N SER A 751 -7.90 -26.78 3.10
CA SER A 751 -8.39 -26.68 4.47
C SER A 751 -7.90 -25.40 5.16
N LEU A 752 -7.22 -24.53 4.42
CA LEU A 752 -6.63 -23.27 4.86
C LEU A 752 -5.47 -23.47 5.85
N ASN A 753 -4.75 -24.59 5.81
CA ASN A 753 -3.53 -24.80 6.58
C ASN A 753 -2.30 -24.43 5.75
N TRP A 754 -1.28 -23.90 6.41
CA TRP A 754 0.05 -23.80 5.82
C TRP A 754 0.70 -25.19 5.83
N VAL A 755 1.08 -25.66 4.66
CA VAL A 755 1.65 -26.99 4.43
C VAL A 755 3.01 -26.86 3.74
N LEU A 756 4.03 -27.43 4.35
CA LEU A 756 5.34 -27.64 3.75
C LEU A 756 5.48 -29.14 3.48
N GLU A 757 5.50 -29.54 2.21
CA GLU A 757 5.63 -30.93 1.83
C GLU A 757 7.11 -31.35 1.72
N PRO A 758 7.44 -32.63 2.05
CA PRO A 758 8.74 -33.18 1.71
C PRO A 758 8.97 -33.18 0.21
N GLY A 759 10.14 -32.77 -0.23
CA GLY A 759 10.47 -32.66 -1.66
C GLY A 759 11.56 -31.65 -1.97
N GLU A 760 11.88 -31.53 -3.24
CA GLU A 760 12.94 -30.65 -3.73
C GLU A 760 12.42 -29.25 -4.03
N PHE A 761 13.18 -28.26 -3.58
CA PHE A 761 12.98 -26.84 -3.88
C PHE A 761 14.20 -26.31 -4.64
N ARG A 762 13.96 -25.51 -5.68
CA ARG A 762 15.01 -24.72 -6.31
C ARG A 762 15.04 -23.35 -5.66
N LEU A 763 16.20 -22.97 -5.12
CA LEU A 763 16.51 -21.60 -4.72
C LEU A 763 17.31 -20.92 -5.83
N ALA A 764 16.96 -19.69 -6.18
CA ALA A 764 17.58 -18.96 -7.29
C ALA A 764 17.84 -17.49 -6.92
N CYS A 765 19.00 -16.98 -7.38
CA CYS A 765 19.41 -15.60 -7.21
C CYS A 765 20.20 -15.14 -8.45
N GLY A 766 19.69 -14.12 -9.16
CA GLY A 766 20.26 -13.73 -10.44
C GLY A 766 20.25 -14.88 -11.46
N SER A 767 21.42 -15.25 -11.98
CA SER A 767 21.61 -16.39 -12.90
C SER A 767 21.87 -17.72 -12.22
N GLU A 768 22.12 -17.70 -10.91
CA GLU A 768 22.50 -18.87 -10.12
C GLU A 768 21.29 -19.60 -9.55
N SER A 769 21.39 -20.94 -9.41
CA SER A 769 20.39 -21.74 -8.71
C SER A 769 20.99 -22.97 -8.06
N ILE A 770 20.37 -23.39 -6.93
CA ILE A 770 20.70 -24.62 -6.20
C ILE A 770 19.44 -25.38 -5.87
N ILE A 771 19.59 -26.69 -5.61
CA ILE A 771 18.48 -27.52 -5.08
C ILE A 771 18.72 -27.77 -3.60
N VAL A 772 17.64 -27.61 -2.84
CA VAL A 772 17.56 -27.99 -1.42
C VAL A 772 16.35 -28.92 -1.22
N ASN A 773 16.42 -29.80 -0.23
CA ASN A 773 15.44 -30.86 -0.06
C ASN A 773 14.77 -30.80 1.34
N CYS A 774 13.45 -30.66 1.36
CA CYS A 774 12.66 -30.79 2.58
C CYS A 774 12.54 -32.29 2.94
N VAL A 775 13.14 -32.68 4.04
CA VAL A 775 13.08 -34.08 4.51
C VAL A 775 11.82 -34.32 5.34
N ARG A 776 11.46 -33.39 6.22
CA ARG A 776 10.25 -33.43 7.03
C ARG A 776 9.49 -32.13 6.89
N GLY A 777 8.30 -32.23 6.33
CA GLY A 777 7.36 -31.12 6.18
C GLY A 777 6.56 -30.79 7.44
N LYS A 778 5.56 -29.91 7.27
CA LYS A 778 4.63 -29.42 8.29
C LYS A 778 3.20 -29.73 7.91
#